data_393eff201e12294fd01a482dcb049ae5
#
_entry.id   393eff201e12294fd01a482dcb049ae5
#
_cell.length_a   1.000
_cell.length_b   1.000
_cell.length_c   1.000
_cell.angle_alpha   90.00
_cell.angle_beta   90.00
_cell.angle_gamma   90.00
#
_symmetry.space_group_name_H-M   'P 1'
#
loop_
_entity.id
_entity.type
_entity.pdbx_description
1 polymer ?
#
loop_
_entity_poly.entity_id
_entity_poly.type
_entity_poly.pdbx_seq_one_letter_code
_entity_poly.pdbx_strand_id
1 'polypeptide(L)'
;MESRFVHACALNLLLIGTFLFPSRPLSGQDETPPQTFDWFLENGVPSQTTWGQLVDTAYTREILSWTTMPEYTNAVVDHLPAHPTVVSPRDHFGYAIGKPGVLHHVDEIYGYFRALSGSTDRVRFQLLGETEEGRNLALVQVGSEANLARLEEVRAGLNSLADPRATSEAEAARIIRDIPPIYALYGGLHSTETGSPEMLMEMAYRLAVSDAPMIREIRENAVVFMVPVAEPDGRDRTVDWHARYNADTYDMDDQVRGPPYWGKYIFHDNNRDGLQLSARLTQELVKLFLEWKFPVGHDLHESVPYLYVSTGTGPYNPTVDPITISEWQWMSNFEVTSLTAHGMPGVWTHGFYSGWYPGYLLWVTNTRNAVGRFYETFGNSFPNTVERTLEGRSTSVEWYRPSPPRDTTLWSLRNNTNYMQPGALTSVFLVAQNRSMILENFWKKSKNSLNKGKTEAPFAYVIPADQERKYNVAAMVNLLQRQGIEMHRAADDGVFDSVEVSEGDFILRMDQPYRNYALTLMRRQDFPADAPTPYDDVAWTYPLHFNVEAFAVEDSIIQSELEVQPITSMVSIPGEVEGGSGDVYLVKPNAAANLLTARLALGDVPVSAVEGEVEVDEDITLDPGAWVLQTEDSREVENWAREHGFTVFRVRNRVLDGAVTHELDLPKIALLHTWTRTQDEGWARFTLDQQGVEYDYIGEDRIGHMGFLKDRYDVLLFPHQGARNTARRIFQGLDPDDGPLAYTRTPEYPTHGFPDSSSNMVGGMGYEGLVAIRDFVNEGGTFIAVGSASTLPLEFGMLRDVSIQAAESTFIPGSILKGEVARRDHPLAYGYGESLPLYHQYGPYLSVSEEEDDGIAIAYTSEGELVLSGLARGGESLKGEPAVYSEQVGQGFIVIYGFDALHRHQNLGNHALIWNAILNWNDLGAGEGGNK
;
A
#
# COMPACT_ATOMS: atom_id res chain seq x y z
N MET A 1 35.08 -52.31 8.27
CA MET A 1 36.38 -51.64 8.33
C MET A 1 36.09 -50.22 8.81
N GLU A 2 35.77 -50.04 10.00
CA GLU A 2 36.48 -49.89 11.30
C GLU A 2 37.73 -49.07 11.19
N SER A 3 37.66 -47.99 11.93
CA SER A 3 38.67 -47.37 12.75
C SER A 3 39.59 -46.34 12.13
N ARG A 4 39.69 -45.24 12.91
CA ARG A 4 40.72 -44.21 13.02
C ARG A 4 40.41 -42.87 12.33
N PHE A 5 39.84 -41.97 13.13
CA PHE A 5 40.36 -40.60 13.34
C PHE A 5 39.69 -39.99 14.58
N VAL A 6 40.25 -40.39 15.74
CA VAL A 6 40.15 -39.63 16.98
C VAL A 6 41.54 -39.06 17.20
N HIS A 7 41.66 -37.80 17.54
CA HIS A 7 42.79 -36.98 17.94
C HIS A 7 43.11 -35.86 16.94
N ALA A 8 42.45 -34.74 17.13
CA ALA A 8 43.01 -33.40 16.99
C ALA A 8 41.89 -32.34 17.19
N CYS A 9 41.39 -32.19 18.41
CA CYS A 9 40.66 -30.99 18.83
C CYS A 9 40.86 -30.80 20.35
N ALA A 10 42.10 -30.47 20.72
CA ALA A 10 42.40 -29.94 22.02
C ALA A 10 43.51 -28.91 21.82
N LEU A 11 43.19 -27.68 21.77
CA LEU A 11 43.88 -26.45 22.10
C LEU A 11 43.44 -25.31 21.17
N ASN A 12 42.34 -24.70 21.54
CA ASN A 12 42.05 -23.27 21.30
C ASN A 12 40.77 -22.87 22.06
N LEU A 13 40.83 -23.12 23.37
CA LEU A 13 39.96 -22.54 24.35
C LEU A 13 40.81 -21.52 25.12
N LEU A 14 40.79 -20.26 24.70
CA LEU A 14 41.08 -19.10 25.52
C LEU A 14 41.07 -17.88 24.61
N LEU A 15 39.92 -17.24 24.56
CA LEU A 15 39.63 -15.83 24.35
C LEU A 15 38.18 -15.65 23.85
N ILE A 16 37.24 -16.25 24.59
CA ILE A 16 35.90 -15.68 24.62
C ILE A 16 35.92 -14.79 25.86
N GLY A 17 36.19 -13.50 25.58
CA GLY A 17 35.92 -12.47 26.55
C GLY A 17 34.46 -12.57 26.95
N THR A 18 34.24 -12.87 28.21
CA THR A 18 32.96 -12.74 28.89
C THR A 18 32.48 -11.31 28.71
N PHE A 19 31.70 -11.03 27.66
CA PHE A 19 30.72 -9.96 27.72
C PHE A 19 29.66 -10.40 28.74
N LEU A 20 30.01 -10.23 30.00
CA LEU A 20 29.04 -10.05 31.05
C LEU A 20 28.28 -8.77 30.71
N PHE A 21 27.14 -8.93 30.05
CA PHE A 21 26.08 -7.94 30.18
C PHE A 21 25.90 -7.72 31.68
N PRO A 22 26.02 -6.49 32.18
CA PRO A 22 25.57 -6.22 33.53
C PRO A 22 24.05 -6.47 33.49
N SER A 23 23.65 -7.66 33.88
CA SER A 23 22.31 -7.87 34.39
C SER A 23 22.25 -6.96 35.65
N ARG A 24 21.88 -5.69 35.43
CA ARG A 24 21.25 -4.98 36.53
C ARG A 24 20.04 -5.83 36.85
N PRO A 25 19.93 -6.41 38.04
CA PRO A 25 18.71 -7.05 38.47
C PRO A 25 17.63 -5.98 38.29
N LEU A 26 16.45 -6.39 37.89
CA LEU A 26 15.19 -5.65 38.05
C LEU A 26 15.01 -5.46 39.57
N SER A 27 15.94 -4.74 40.19
CA SER A 27 15.95 -4.40 41.62
C SER A 27 15.10 -3.17 41.78
N GLY A 28 13.86 -3.41 42.05
CA GLY A 28 12.83 -2.46 42.30
C GLY A 28 11.46 -3.12 42.33
N GLN A 29 11.42 -4.45 42.30
CA GLN A 29 10.23 -5.16 42.78
C GLN A 29 10.27 -5.13 44.31
N ASP A 30 9.52 -4.22 44.90
CA ASP A 30 9.03 -4.43 46.26
C ASP A 30 8.46 -5.84 46.30
N GLU A 31 8.75 -6.58 47.37
CA GLU A 31 8.29 -7.96 47.62
C GLU A 31 6.75 -8.09 47.82
N THR A 32 6.00 -7.07 47.44
CA THR A 32 4.54 -7.14 47.34
C THR A 32 4.19 -7.91 46.05
N PRO A 33 3.49 -9.05 46.17
CA PRO A 33 3.05 -9.78 44.98
C PRO A 33 2.25 -8.83 44.11
N PRO A 34 2.38 -8.96 42.75
CA PRO A 34 1.61 -8.11 41.82
C PRO A 34 0.14 -8.21 42.22
N GLN A 35 -0.49 -7.06 42.45
CA GLN A 35 -1.89 -7.00 42.82
C GLN A 35 -2.69 -7.49 41.62
N THR A 36 -3.30 -8.67 41.74
CA THR A 36 -4.10 -9.29 40.66
C THR A 36 -5.53 -8.72 40.65
N PHE A 37 -6.24 -8.91 39.61
CA PHE A 37 -7.65 -8.57 39.42
C PHE A 37 -8.51 -9.11 40.63
N ASP A 38 -8.29 -10.36 41.02
CA ASP A 38 -8.96 -10.96 42.19
C ASP A 38 -8.64 -10.23 43.48
N TRP A 39 -7.40 -9.76 43.66
CA TRP A 39 -7.03 -8.97 44.82
C TRP A 39 -7.81 -7.65 44.90
N PHE A 40 -8.03 -6.96 43.77
CA PHE A 40 -8.86 -5.75 43.73
C PHE A 40 -10.33 -6.00 44.01
N LEU A 41 -10.86 -7.15 43.57
CA LEU A 41 -12.24 -7.55 43.86
C LEU A 41 -12.43 -7.82 45.35
N GLU A 42 -11.45 -8.43 46.03
CA GLU A 42 -11.48 -8.77 47.43
C GLU A 42 -11.13 -7.59 48.35
N ASN A 43 -10.16 -6.75 47.97
CA ASN A 43 -9.59 -5.74 48.87
C ASN A 43 -9.94 -4.30 48.47
N GLY A 44 -10.59 -4.11 47.34
CA GLY A 44 -10.89 -2.80 46.76
C GLY A 44 -9.71 -2.16 46.01
N VAL A 45 -10.01 -1.19 45.11
CA VAL A 45 -8.99 -0.45 44.41
C VAL A 45 -8.19 0.43 45.34
N PRO A 46 -6.85 0.33 45.39
CA PRO A 46 -6.03 1.17 46.29
C PRO A 46 -6.12 2.62 45.81
N SER A 47 -6.06 3.56 46.79
CA SER A 47 -6.04 4.98 46.51
C SER A 47 -4.66 5.52 46.05
N GLN A 48 -3.62 4.73 46.27
CA GLN A 48 -2.24 5.03 45.87
C GLN A 48 -1.53 3.76 45.38
N THR A 49 -0.60 3.96 44.47
CA THR A 49 0.32 2.94 43.97
C THR A 49 1.37 2.60 45.04
N THR A 50 2.12 1.53 44.87
CA THR A 50 3.24 1.15 45.75
C THR A 50 4.35 2.20 45.82
N TRP A 51 4.48 3.05 44.80
CA TRP A 51 5.41 4.19 44.77
C TRP A 51 4.77 5.52 45.22
N GLY A 52 3.57 5.47 45.82
CA GLY A 52 2.93 6.59 46.48
C GLY A 52 2.17 7.56 45.58
N GLN A 53 2.01 7.27 44.30
CA GLN A 53 1.20 8.08 43.36
C GLN A 53 -0.30 7.80 43.56
N LEU A 54 -1.12 8.85 43.54
CA LEU A 54 -2.57 8.72 43.61
C LEU A 54 -3.12 7.94 42.40
N VAL A 55 -4.10 7.10 42.65
CA VAL A 55 -4.83 6.32 41.62
C VAL A 55 -6.21 6.93 41.39
N ASP A 56 -6.62 7.08 40.11
CA ASP A 56 -8.01 7.33 39.79
C ASP A 56 -8.82 6.06 40.03
N THR A 57 -9.40 5.98 41.19
CA THR A 57 -10.13 4.78 41.64
C THR A 57 -11.43 4.56 40.89
N ALA A 58 -12.04 5.64 40.34
CA ALA A 58 -13.24 5.51 39.51
C ALA A 58 -12.91 4.94 38.13
N TYR A 59 -11.90 5.49 37.49
CA TYR A 59 -11.37 4.98 36.22
C TYR A 59 -10.93 3.52 36.34
N THR A 60 -10.19 3.21 37.39
CA THR A 60 -9.67 1.86 37.63
C THR A 60 -10.78 0.84 37.81
N ARG A 61 -11.88 1.20 38.52
CA ARG A 61 -13.05 0.31 38.61
C ARG A 61 -13.69 0.06 37.26
N GLU A 62 -13.77 1.06 36.39
CA GLU A 62 -14.29 0.89 35.01
C GLU A 62 -13.40 -0.02 34.18
N ILE A 63 -12.06 0.14 34.26
CA ILE A 63 -11.11 -0.79 33.60
C ILE A 63 -11.42 -2.23 34.04
N LEU A 64 -11.46 -2.47 35.33
CA LEU A 64 -11.66 -3.81 35.89
C LEU A 64 -13.04 -4.38 35.55
N SER A 65 -14.09 -3.54 35.52
CA SER A 65 -15.45 -4.00 35.20
C SER A 65 -15.65 -4.38 33.74
N TRP A 66 -14.84 -3.84 32.82
CA TRP A 66 -14.93 -4.13 31.38
C TRP A 66 -13.87 -5.14 30.90
N THR A 67 -12.92 -5.48 31.74
CA THR A 67 -11.96 -6.56 31.53
C THR A 67 -12.68 -7.89 31.78
N THR A 68 -12.77 -8.72 30.76
CA THR A 68 -13.63 -9.91 30.79
C THR A 68 -13.04 -11.09 31.55
N MET A 69 -11.72 -11.13 31.74
CA MET A 69 -10.99 -12.15 32.47
C MET A 69 -9.83 -11.52 33.26
N PRO A 70 -9.52 -11.98 34.48
CA PRO A 70 -8.44 -11.43 35.30
C PRO A 70 -7.08 -11.42 34.58
N GLU A 71 -6.78 -12.48 33.84
CA GLU A 71 -5.54 -12.63 33.09
C GLU A 71 -5.43 -11.72 31.83
N TYR A 72 -6.49 -10.96 31.49
CA TYR A 72 -6.48 -10.04 30.35
C TYR A 72 -6.08 -8.61 30.70
N THR A 73 -5.51 -8.44 31.86
CA THR A 73 -4.86 -7.21 32.31
C THR A 73 -3.59 -7.54 33.09
N ASN A 74 -2.79 -6.54 33.44
CA ASN A 74 -1.60 -6.69 34.27
C ASN A 74 -1.29 -5.39 35.01
N ALA A 75 -0.35 -5.43 35.94
CA ALA A 75 0.03 -4.31 36.78
C ALA A 75 0.50 -3.05 36.06
N VAL A 76 0.81 -3.13 34.76
CA VAL A 76 1.19 -1.98 33.92
C VAL A 76 -0.03 -1.14 33.55
N VAL A 77 -1.19 -1.78 33.35
CA VAL A 77 -2.39 -1.13 32.79
C VAL A 77 -3.68 -1.34 33.59
N ASP A 78 -3.66 -2.13 34.66
CA ASP A 78 -4.82 -2.44 35.53
C ASP A 78 -5.39 -1.23 36.27
N HIS A 79 -4.67 -0.15 36.34
CA HIS A 79 -5.06 1.11 36.98
C HIS A 79 -4.66 2.33 36.15
N LEU A 80 -5.25 3.49 36.42
CA LEU A 80 -4.80 4.77 35.89
C LEU A 80 -4.35 5.70 36.99
N PRO A 81 -3.15 6.34 36.91
CA PRO A 81 -2.74 7.33 37.89
C PRO A 81 -3.61 8.58 37.80
N ALA A 82 -3.95 9.14 38.95
CA ALA A 82 -4.62 10.43 39.04
C ALA A 82 -3.60 11.60 38.99
N HIS A 83 -3.98 12.68 38.37
CA HIS A 83 -3.21 13.93 38.36
C HIS A 83 -4.15 15.14 38.61
N PRO A 84 -3.76 16.11 39.42
CA PRO A 84 -4.67 17.19 39.83
C PRO A 84 -4.99 18.20 38.72
N THR A 85 -4.16 18.30 37.66
CA THR A 85 -4.27 19.35 36.63
C THR A 85 -4.20 18.81 35.21
N VAL A 86 -3.73 17.59 34.98
CA VAL A 86 -3.66 16.99 33.65
C VAL A 86 -4.97 16.29 33.38
N VAL A 87 -5.60 16.64 32.25
CA VAL A 87 -6.93 16.13 31.86
C VAL A 87 -6.85 14.65 31.53
N SER A 88 -7.47 13.78 32.34
CA SER A 88 -7.60 12.36 32.02
C SER A 88 -8.67 12.10 30.96
N PRO A 89 -8.69 10.92 30.31
CA PRO A 89 -9.80 10.56 29.42
C PRO A 89 -11.17 10.64 30.14
N ARG A 90 -11.25 10.25 31.42
CA ARG A 90 -12.48 10.33 32.18
C ARG A 90 -12.92 11.77 32.48
N ASP A 91 -11.97 12.68 32.72
CA ASP A 91 -12.30 14.11 32.88
C ASP A 91 -12.88 14.69 31.59
N HIS A 92 -12.47 14.17 30.45
CA HIS A 92 -12.90 14.63 29.12
C HIS A 92 -14.22 13.98 28.66
N PHE A 93 -14.30 12.63 28.74
CA PHE A 93 -15.42 11.86 28.20
C PHE A 93 -16.45 11.46 29.27
N GLY A 94 -16.11 11.52 30.55
CA GLY A 94 -16.95 11.05 31.65
C GLY A 94 -16.83 9.56 32.00
N TYR A 95 -16.00 8.80 31.25
CA TYR A 95 -15.78 7.36 31.44
C TYR A 95 -14.36 6.97 31.01
N ALA A 96 -13.94 5.76 31.36
CA ALA A 96 -12.65 5.18 30.96
C ALA A 96 -12.66 4.74 29.48
N ILE A 97 -11.50 4.69 28.88
CA ILE A 97 -11.31 4.18 27.50
C ILE A 97 -11.65 2.68 27.45
N GLY A 98 -12.22 2.25 26.33
CA GLY A 98 -12.64 0.87 26.10
C GLY A 98 -14.02 0.56 26.67
N LYS A 99 -14.84 1.59 26.90
CA LYS A 99 -16.23 1.41 27.33
C LYS A 99 -17.01 0.58 26.31
N PRO A 100 -17.65 -0.51 26.71
CA PRO A 100 -18.46 -1.32 25.80
C PRO A 100 -19.55 -0.50 25.10
N GLY A 101 -19.73 -0.73 23.81
CA GLY A 101 -20.71 -0.04 22.98
C GLY A 101 -20.32 1.40 22.57
N VAL A 102 -19.11 1.88 22.87
CA VAL A 102 -18.69 3.25 22.58
C VAL A 102 -17.44 3.30 21.71
N LEU A 103 -17.53 4.06 20.62
CA LEU A 103 -16.41 4.48 19.77
C LEU A 103 -16.43 6.00 19.65
N HIS A 104 -15.27 6.60 19.52
CA HIS A 104 -15.13 8.05 19.35
C HIS A 104 -14.86 8.42 17.89
N HIS A 105 -15.50 9.48 17.41
CA HIS A 105 -15.16 10.11 16.12
C HIS A 105 -13.79 10.78 16.18
N VAL A 106 -13.22 11.05 15.02
CA VAL A 106 -11.88 11.68 14.90
C VAL A 106 -11.81 13.02 15.65
N ASP A 107 -12.83 13.85 15.53
CA ASP A 107 -12.87 15.14 16.20
C ASP A 107 -12.91 15.02 17.75
N GLU A 108 -13.54 13.99 18.28
CA GLU A 108 -13.56 13.70 19.71
C GLU A 108 -12.18 13.24 20.19
N ILE A 109 -11.53 12.32 19.45
CA ILE A 109 -10.16 11.85 19.71
C ILE A 109 -9.19 13.04 19.69
N TYR A 110 -9.23 13.85 18.66
CA TYR A 110 -8.35 15.01 18.53
C TYR A 110 -8.70 16.12 19.55
N GLY A 111 -9.97 16.25 19.90
CA GLY A 111 -10.44 17.13 20.99
C GLY A 111 -9.79 16.76 22.33
N TYR A 112 -9.77 15.48 22.64
CA TYR A 112 -9.07 14.98 23.82
C TYR A 112 -7.56 15.27 23.79
N PHE A 113 -6.88 14.98 22.67
CA PHE A 113 -5.43 15.22 22.58
C PHE A 113 -5.07 16.72 22.66
N ARG A 114 -5.92 17.61 22.13
CA ARG A 114 -5.77 19.07 22.34
C ARG A 114 -5.92 19.45 23.81
N ALA A 115 -6.92 18.90 24.51
CA ALA A 115 -7.13 19.15 25.93
C ALA A 115 -5.96 18.61 26.76
N LEU A 116 -5.48 17.42 26.51
CA LEU A 116 -4.31 16.81 27.15
C LEU A 116 -3.07 17.68 26.92
N SER A 117 -2.76 18.03 25.68
CA SER A 117 -1.63 18.90 25.32
C SER A 117 -1.70 20.29 25.98
N GLY A 118 -2.91 20.85 26.13
CA GLY A 118 -3.12 22.11 26.84
C GLY A 118 -2.96 22.04 28.36
N SER A 119 -2.90 20.83 28.93
CA SER A 119 -2.83 20.61 30.38
C SER A 119 -1.44 20.18 30.91
N THR A 120 -0.48 19.90 29.99
CA THR A 120 0.89 19.48 30.38
C THR A 120 1.89 19.77 29.28
N ASP A 121 3.12 20.14 29.64
CA ASP A 121 4.26 20.34 28.74
C ASP A 121 4.91 19.01 28.25
N ARG A 122 4.39 17.87 28.70
CA ARG A 122 4.85 16.51 28.30
C ARG A 122 4.15 15.96 27.08
N VAL A 123 3.17 16.68 26.56
CA VAL A 123 2.42 16.30 25.36
C VAL A 123 2.33 17.48 24.41
N ARG A 124 2.58 17.26 23.12
CA ARG A 124 2.32 18.21 22.04
C ARG A 124 1.36 17.61 21.04
N PHE A 125 0.47 18.42 20.51
CA PHE A 125 -0.45 18.06 19.44
C PHE A 125 -0.21 18.98 18.25
N GLN A 126 -0.09 18.39 17.05
CA GLN A 126 0.03 19.15 15.80
C GLN A 126 -0.68 18.41 14.65
N LEU A 127 -1.07 19.15 13.62
CA LEU A 127 -1.59 18.61 12.37
C LEU A 127 -0.43 18.29 11.43
N LEU A 128 -0.54 17.17 10.69
CA LEU A 128 0.43 16.74 9.67
C LEU A 128 0.01 17.19 8.27
N GLY A 129 -1.26 16.99 7.92
CA GLY A 129 -1.83 17.23 6.61
C GLY A 129 -3.30 16.84 6.58
N GLU A 130 -3.83 16.63 5.39
CA GLU A 130 -5.23 16.27 5.15
C GLU A 130 -5.34 15.05 4.24
N THR A 131 -6.40 14.26 4.43
CA THR A 131 -6.81 13.18 3.53
C THR A 131 -7.42 13.71 2.23
N GLU A 132 -7.79 12.80 1.33
CA GLU A 132 -8.52 13.11 0.10
C GLU A 132 -9.87 13.78 0.34
N GLU A 133 -10.51 13.53 1.48
CA GLU A 133 -11.79 14.14 1.87
C GLU A 133 -11.62 15.41 2.71
N GLY A 134 -10.39 15.85 2.95
CA GLY A 134 -10.07 17.07 3.69
C GLY A 134 -10.13 16.92 5.21
N ARG A 135 -10.12 15.68 5.75
CA ARG A 135 -9.97 15.49 7.20
C ARG A 135 -8.51 15.56 7.61
N ASN A 136 -8.28 16.15 8.78
CA ASN A 136 -6.94 16.31 9.30
C ASN A 136 -6.31 14.99 9.75
N LEU A 137 -5.02 14.83 9.43
CA LEU A 137 -4.12 13.89 10.08
C LEU A 137 -3.39 14.60 11.22
N ALA A 138 -3.19 13.94 12.36
CA ALA A 138 -2.58 14.52 13.52
C ALA A 138 -1.39 13.71 14.04
N LEU A 139 -0.44 14.41 14.65
CA LEU A 139 0.69 13.86 15.39
C LEU A 139 0.62 14.30 16.84
N VAL A 140 0.73 13.36 17.76
CA VAL A 140 0.89 13.56 19.19
C VAL A 140 2.31 13.16 19.59
N GLN A 141 3.02 14.04 20.26
CA GLN A 141 4.40 13.83 20.72
C GLN A 141 4.41 13.80 22.23
N VAL A 142 4.93 12.72 22.82
CA VAL A 142 4.96 12.52 24.27
C VAL A 142 6.38 12.27 24.75
N GLY A 143 6.81 12.94 25.82
CA GLY A 143 8.16 12.80 26.38
C GLY A 143 8.32 13.64 27.65
N SER A 144 9.55 13.69 28.21
CA SER A 144 9.84 14.66 29.26
C SER A 144 9.80 16.07 28.69
N GLU A 145 9.52 17.07 29.57
CA GLU A 145 9.54 18.48 29.18
C GLU A 145 10.89 18.87 28.53
N ALA A 146 11.98 18.31 29.07
CA ALA A 146 13.32 18.54 28.55
C ALA A 146 13.53 17.97 27.16
N ASN A 147 13.03 16.75 26.88
CA ASN A 147 13.15 16.13 25.56
C ASN A 147 12.27 16.85 24.53
N LEU A 148 11.02 17.22 24.90
CA LEU A 148 10.15 17.96 24.00
C LEU A 148 10.67 19.38 23.71
N ALA A 149 11.30 20.04 24.67
CA ALA A 149 11.89 21.36 24.46
C ALA A 149 13.01 21.38 23.41
N ARG A 150 13.70 20.25 23.19
CA ARG A 150 14.82 20.12 22.23
C ARG A 150 14.54 19.19 21.04
N LEU A 151 13.28 19.03 20.65
CA LEU A 151 12.90 18.13 19.54
C LEU A 151 13.65 18.43 18.23
N GLU A 152 13.90 19.70 17.93
CA GLU A 152 14.68 20.09 16.74
C GLU A 152 16.14 19.60 16.80
N GLU A 153 16.74 19.59 17.98
CA GLU A 153 18.08 19.00 18.18
C GLU A 153 18.03 17.48 17.97
N VAL A 154 16.99 16.81 18.49
CA VAL A 154 16.76 15.37 18.28
C VAL A 154 16.59 15.07 16.79
N ARG A 155 15.76 15.84 16.07
CA ARG A 155 15.56 15.72 14.62
C ARG A 155 16.86 15.87 13.85
N ALA A 156 17.61 16.92 14.13
CA ALA A 156 18.90 17.17 13.50
C ALA A 156 19.90 16.03 13.75
N GLY A 157 19.94 15.51 14.97
CA GLY A 157 20.79 14.37 15.33
C GLY A 157 20.40 13.09 14.60
N LEU A 158 19.12 12.76 14.52
CA LEU A 158 18.64 11.60 13.77
C LEU A 158 18.93 11.71 12.27
N ASN A 159 18.73 12.90 11.68
CA ASN A 159 19.11 13.16 10.29
C ASN A 159 20.61 12.98 10.05
N SER A 160 21.45 13.43 10.99
CA SER A 160 22.90 13.22 10.92
C SER A 160 23.29 11.74 11.00
N LEU A 161 22.61 10.94 11.84
CA LEU A 161 22.83 9.49 11.91
C LEU A 161 22.32 8.76 10.67
N ALA A 162 21.28 9.24 10.03
CA ALA A 162 20.72 8.64 8.82
C ALA A 162 21.62 8.87 7.60
N ASP A 163 22.40 9.95 7.56
CA ASP A 163 23.35 10.24 6.49
C ASP A 163 24.80 10.27 6.98
N PRO A 164 25.52 9.15 6.89
CA PRO A 164 26.89 9.04 7.36
C PRO A 164 27.94 9.71 6.46
N ARG A 165 27.58 10.31 5.34
CA ARG A 165 28.53 10.98 4.43
C ARG A 165 29.11 12.25 5.05
N ALA A 166 28.28 12.99 5.81
CA ALA A 166 28.66 14.24 6.44
C ALA A 166 28.94 14.13 7.95
N THR A 167 28.76 12.95 8.55
CA THR A 167 28.85 12.73 10.00
C THR A 167 30.03 11.84 10.33
N SER A 168 31.00 12.36 11.12
CA SER A 168 32.16 11.58 11.59
C SER A 168 31.76 10.60 12.69
N GLU A 169 32.60 9.55 12.92
CA GLU A 169 32.43 8.59 14.01
C GLU A 169 32.35 9.26 15.40
N ALA A 170 33.19 10.28 15.62
CA ALA A 170 33.18 11.03 16.88
C ALA A 170 31.92 11.86 17.08
N GLU A 171 31.41 12.44 16.02
CA GLU A 171 30.14 13.16 16.01
C GLU A 171 28.96 12.23 16.23
N ALA A 172 28.90 11.11 15.50
CA ALA A 172 27.89 10.08 15.68
C ALA A 172 27.85 9.54 17.13
N ALA A 173 29.06 9.26 17.70
CA ALA A 173 29.15 8.81 19.10
C ALA A 173 28.64 9.87 20.10
N ARG A 174 28.85 11.17 19.80
CA ARG A 174 28.28 12.26 20.58
C ARG A 174 26.77 12.31 20.49
N ILE A 175 26.23 12.28 19.27
CA ILE A 175 24.78 12.31 19.03
C ILE A 175 24.11 11.12 19.73
N ILE A 176 24.62 9.89 19.54
CA ILE A 176 24.09 8.67 20.16
C ILE A 176 24.01 8.77 21.68
N ARG A 177 25.00 9.41 22.31
CA ARG A 177 24.99 9.63 23.76
C ARG A 177 23.96 10.68 24.19
N ASP A 178 23.81 11.76 23.40
CA ASP A 178 23.16 12.99 23.84
C ASP A 178 21.67 13.05 23.52
N ILE A 179 21.18 12.40 22.44
CA ILE A 179 19.75 12.44 22.04
C ILE A 179 18.98 11.17 22.45
N PRO A 180 17.65 11.28 22.74
CA PRO A 180 16.77 10.11 22.82
C PRO A 180 16.38 9.62 21.43
N PRO A 181 16.11 8.32 21.25
CA PRO A 181 15.42 7.82 20.06
C PRO A 181 13.95 8.27 20.05
N ILE A 182 13.39 8.38 18.84
CA ILE A 182 11.95 8.53 18.64
C ILE A 182 11.36 7.15 18.32
N TYR A 183 10.25 6.82 19.00
CA TYR A 183 9.42 5.66 18.73
C TYR A 183 8.07 6.12 18.18
N ALA A 184 7.75 5.80 16.93
CA ALA A 184 6.51 6.22 16.28
C ALA A 184 5.48 5.08 16.32
N LEU A 185 4.25 5.40 16.75
CA LEU A 185 3.09 4.51 16.79
C LEU A 185 2.02 5.02 15.81
N TYR A 186 1.46 4.12 15.01
CA TYR A 186 0.37 4.42 14.09
C TYR A 186 -0.87 3.64 14.50
N GLY A 187 -1.98 4.32 14.77
CA GLY A 187 -3.26 3.71 15.11
C GLY A 187 -4.27 3.89 14.00
N GLY A 188 -5.18 2.92 13.84
CA GLY A 188 -6.34 3.04 12.97
C GLY A 188 -6.03 3.28 11.49
N LEU A 189 -5.00 2.63 10.94
CA LEU A 189 -4.75 2.62 9.50
C LEU A 189 -5.88 1.89 8.78
N HIS A 190 -6.27 0.72 9.28
CA HIS A 190 -7.49 0.06 8.84
C HIS A 190 -8.66 0.54 9.70
N SER A 191 -9.66 1.13 9.07
CA SER A 191 -10.72 1.88 9.75
C SER A 191 -11.60 1.04 10.67
N THR A 192 -11.76 -0.25 10.35
CA THR A 192 -12.53 -1.20 11.14
C THR A 192 -11.75 -1.79 12.32
N GLU A 193 -10.47 -1.47 12.44
CA GLU A 193 -9.61 -1.87 13.56
C GLU A 193 -9.67 -0.79 14.64
N THR A 194 -10.71 -0.85 15.44
CA THR A 194 -11.18 0.30 16.24
C THR A 194 -10.47 0.53 17.55
N GLY A 195 -9.70 -0.43 18.06
CA GLY A 195 -9.14 -0.39 19.42
C GLY A 195 -7.88 0.46 19.55
N SER A 196 -7.01 0.52 18.53
CA SER A 196 -5.75 1.25 18.66
C SER A 196 -5.93 2.77 18.78
N PRO A 197 -6.84 3.47 18.07
CA PRO A 197 -7.12 4.88 18.32
C PRO A 197 -7.61 5.16 19.75
N GLU A 198 -8.45 4.29 20.29
CA GLU A 198 -8.94 4.37 21.66
C GLU A 198 -7.78 4.18 22.65
N MET A 199 -7.00 3.14 22.49
CA MET A 199 -5.87 2.80 23.36
C MET A 199 -4.84 3.93 23.44
N LEU A 200 -4.53 4.59 22.34
CA LEU A 200 -3.52 5.66 22.28
C LEU A 200 -3.91 6.87 23.12
N MET A 201 -5.20 7.16 23.30
CA MET A 201 -5.66 8.22 24.22
C MET A 201 -5.26 7.95 25.68
N GLU A 202 -5.51 6.72 26.17
CA GLU A 202 -5.12 6.33 27.52
C GLU A 202 -3.60 6.24 27.67
N MET A 203 -2.92 5.67 26.67
CA MET A 203 -1.46 5.52 26.69
C MET A 203 -0.75 6.88 26.75
N ALA A 204 -1.20 7.89 26.03
CA ALA A 204 -0.61 9.23 26.06
C ALA A 204 -0.75 9.88 27.45
N TYR A 205 -1.92 9.76 28.06
CA TYR A 205 -2.11 10.24 29.43
C TYR A 205 -1.19 9.50 30.42
N ARG A 206 -1.15 8.17 30.35
CA ARG A 206 -0.29 7.35 31.20
C ARG A 206 1.18 7.73 31.06
N LEU A 207 1.68 7.90 29.85
CA LEU A 207 3.05 8.35 29.58
C LEU A 207 3.32 9.74 30.15
N ALA A 208 2.35 10.65 30.07
CA ALA A 208 2.50 12.01 30.57
C ALA A 208 2.56 12.08 32.11
N VAL A 209 1.74 11.28 32.83
CA VAL A 209 1.51 11.48 34.25
C VAL A 209 2.03 10.39 35.16
N SER A 210 2.21 9.15 34.71
CA SER A 210 2.60 8.05 35.59
C SER A 210 4.03 8.19 36.08
N ASP A 211 4.20 7.97 37.39
CA ASP A 211 5.49 7.90 38.07
C ASP A 211 6.01 6.46 38.25
N ALA A 212 5.35 5.49 37.61
CA ALA A 212 5.86 4.13 37.56
C ALA A 212 7.29 4.14 37.01
N PRO A 213 8.23 3.35 37.58
CA PRO A 213 9.64 3.35 37.15
C PRO A 213 9.79 3.13 35.65
N MET A 214 9.02 2.21 35.07
CA MET A 214 8.99 1.92 33.63
C MET A 214 8.59 3.16 32.81
N ILE A 215 7.55 3.87 33.20
CA ILE A 215 7.04 5.04 32.48
C ILE A 215 8.00 6.22 32.59
N ARG A 216 8.63 6.41 33.75
CA ARG A 216 9.68 7.43 33.90
C ARG A 216 10.89 7.15 33.02
N GLU A 217 11.34 5.89 32.96
CA GLU A 217 12.43 5.47 32.09
C GLU A 217 12.10 5.77 30.60
N ILE A 218 10.89 5.42 30.15
CA ILE A 218 10.42 5.75 28.81
C ILE A 218 10.49 7.27 28.58
N ARG A 219 9.85 8.04 29.46
CA ARG A 219 9.69 9.49 29.29
C ARG A 219 11.03 10.24 29.26
N GLU A 220 12.02 9.77 30.02
CA GLU A 220 13.34 10.39 30.13
C GLU A 220 14.27 9.99 28.99
N ASN A 221 14.16 8.76 28.45
CA ASN A 221 15.13 8.18 27.54
C ASN A 221 14.59 7.90 26.11
N ALA A 222 13.32 8.21 25.86
CA ALA A 222 12.72 8.14 24.53
C ALA A 222 11.72 9.29 24.32
N VAL A 223 11.37 9.55 23.07
CA VAL A 223 10.21 10.37 22.69
C VAL A 223 9.25 9.46 21.94
N VAL A 224 7.97 9.51 22.28
CA VAL A 224 6.93 8.71 21.62
C VAL A 224 6.14 9.63 20.70
N PHE A 225 6.14 9.29 19.41
CA PHE A 225 5.25 9.88 18.42
C PHE A 225 4.03 8.97 18.26
N MET A 226 2.86 9.56 18.13
CA MET A 226 1.62 8.83 17.88
C MET A 226 0.86 9.53 16.76
N VAL A 227 0.53 8.79 15.70
CA VAL A 227 -0.52 9.15 14.76
C VAL A 227 -1.76 8.40 15.22
N PRO A 228 -2.67 9.06 15.98
CA PRO A 228 -3.73 8.35 16.68
C PRO A 228 -4.78 7.74 15.75
N VAL A 229 -5.01 8.38 14.61
CA VAL A 229 -5.91 7.88 13.56
C VAL A 229 -5.23 8.12 12.22
N ALA A 230 -4.70 7.07 11.61
CA ALA A 230 -4.01 7.15 10.32
C ALA A 230 -4.99 7.19 9.14
N GLU A 231 -6.22 6.64 9.30
CA GLU A 231 -7.31 6.73 8.30
C GLU A 231 -8.55 7.42 8.92
N PRO A 232 -8.56 8.76 9.00
CA PRO A 232 -9.64 9.47 9.67
C PRO A 232 -10.97 9.43 8.92
N ASP A 233 -10.97 9.31 7.59
CA ASP A 233 -12.19 9.25 6.79
C ASP A 233 -12.99 7.99 7.12
N GLY A 234 -12.32 6.86 7.13
CA GLY A 234 -12.92 5.59 7.44
C GLY A 234 -13.23 5.38 8.91
N ARG A 235 -12.46 6.02 9.82
CA ARG A 235 -12.77 5.99 11.26
C ARG A 235 -14.16 6.53 11.52
N ASP A 236 -14.48 7.70 10.99
CA ASP A 236 -15.79 8.31 11.20
C ASP A 236 -16.92 7.49 10.57
N ARG A 237 -16.68 6.90 9.38
CA ARG A 237 -17.63 5.96 8.76
C ARG A 237 -17.88 4.73 9.59
N THR A 238 -16.83 4.17 10.18
CA THR A 238 -16.95 2.98 11.05
C THR A 238 -17.75 3.29 12.31
N VAL A 239 -17.55 4.46 12.91
CA VAL A 239 -18.34 4.90 14.09
C VAL A 239 -19.81 5.04 13.73
N ASP A 240 -20.13 5.72 12.63
CA ASP A 240 -21.49 5.88 12.16
C ASP A 240 -22.12 4.54 11.75
N TRP A 241 -21.35 3.63 11.12
CA TRP A 241 -21.81 2.31 10.74
C TRP A 241 -22.14 1.45 11.96
N HIS A 242 -21.29 1.46 12.98
CA HIS A 242 -21.57 0.80 14.25
C HIS A 242 -22.86 1.32 14.86
N ALA A 243 -23.00 2.63 14.98
CA ALA A 243 -24.17 3.26 15.56
C ALA A 243 -25.47 2.93 14.80
N ARG A 244 -25.36 2.76 13.48
CA ARG A 244 -26.51 2.48 12.63
C ARG A 244 -26.95 1.02 12.64
N TYR A 245 -26.01 0.09 12.66
CA TYR A 245 -26.29 -1.33 12.40
C TYR A 245 -25.86 -2.29 13.50
N ASN A 246 -24.87 -1.94 14.30
CA ASN A 246 -24.24 -2.87 15.22
C ASN A 246 -24.34 -2.46 16.70
N ALA A 247 -25.06 -1.39 17.04
CA ALA A 247 -25.14 -0.87 18.40
C ALA A 247 -25.67 -1.90 19.41
N ASP A 248 -26.63 -2.72 18.99
CA ASP A 248 -27.27 -3.76 19.80
C ASP A 248 -26.83 -5.17 19.40
N THR A 249 -25.72 -5.32 18.66
CA THR A 249 -25.19 -6.61 18.22
C THR A 249 -24.21 -7.17 19.25
N TYR A 250 -24.44 -8.39 19.73
CA TYR A 250 -23.62 -9.07 20.75
C TYR A 250 -23.14 -10.44 20.29
N ASP A 251 -23.44 -10.84 19.06
CA ASP A 251 -22.97 -12.04 18.39
C ASP A 251 -22.17 -11.63 17.14
N MET A 252 -21.05 -12.28 16.89
CA MET A 252 -20.23 -12.01 15.70
C MET A 252 -20.93 -12.43 14.41
N ASP A 253 -21.80 -13.46 14.48
CA ASP A 253 -22.55 -13.95 13.32
C ASP A 253 -23.68 -13.00 12.91
N ASP A 254 -24.17 -12.18 13.85
CA ASP A 254 -25.22 -11.18 13.61
C ASP A 254 -24.63 -9.81 13.16
N GLN A 255 -23.30 -9.70 13.09
CA GLN A 255 -22.64 -8.45 12.72
C GLN A 255 -22.89 -8.09 11.27
N VAL A 256 -23.41 -6.89 11.03
CA VAL A 256 -23.46 -6.28 9.70
C VAL A 256 -22.04 -5.79 9.33
N ARG A 257 -21.41 -6.47 8.37
CA ARG A 257 -20.06 -6.15 7.92
C ARG A 257 -20.04 -4.82 7.15
N GLY A 258 -18.97 -4.12 7.22
CA GLY A 258 -18.78 -2.85 6.55
C GLY A 258 -18.23 -1.79 7.49
N PRO A 259 -18.22 -0.51 7.12
CA PRO A 259 -18.87 0.14 5.99
C PRO A 259 -18.30 -0.26 4.61
N PRO A 260 -19.04 -0.02 3.51
CA PRO A 260 -18.59 -0.39 2.15
C PRO A 260 -17.39 0.44 1.66
N TYR A 261 -17.12 1.57 2.27
CA TYR A 261 -15.95 2.43 1.96
C TYR A 261 -15.24 2.83 3.24
N TRP A 262 -13.88 2.89 3.17
CA TRP A 262 -13.06 3.51 4.23
C TRP A 262 -12.71 4.95 3.87
N GLY A 263 -12.05 5.19 2.75
CA GLY A 263 -11.76 6.53 2.25
C GLY A 263 -12.47 6.84 0.93
N LYS A 264 -12.06 7.90 0.26
CA LYS A 264 -12.58 8.28 -1.06
C LYS A 264 -12.31 7.19 -2.11
N TYR A 265 -11.17 6.53 -2.07
CA TYR A 265 -10.75 5.57 -3.09
C TYR A 265 -10.54 4.17 -2.51
N ILE A 266 -9.46 4.00 -1.77
CA ILE A 266 -8.98 2.69 -1.35
C ILE A 266 -9.58 2.24 -0.03
N PHE A 267 -9.53 0.95 0.20
CA PHE A 267 -10.02 0.26 1.37
C PHE A 267 -8.82 -0.26 2.19
N HIS A 268 -8.70 -1.57 2.39
CA HIS A 268 -7.59 -2.23 3.09
C HIS A 268 -6.21 -1.94 2.46
N ASP A 269 -6.17 -1.60 1.17
CA ASP A 269 -4.92 -1.33 0.43
C ASP A 269 -4.26 0.01 0.78
N ASN A 270 -4.81 0.80 1.72
CA ASN A 270 -4.06 1.90 2.33
C ASN A 270 -2.78 1.40 3.03
N ASN A 271 -2.74 0.11 3.42
CA ASN A 271 -1.53 -0.60 3.88
C ASN A 271 -0.83 -1.40 2.77
N ARG A 272 -0.93 -0.99 1.51
CA ARG A 272 -0.18 -1.50 0.35
C ARG A 272 0.44 -0.37 -0.48
N ASP A 273 0.06 0.87 -0.18
CA ASP A 273 0.41 2.08 -0.92
C ASP A 273 1.83 2.60 -0.66
N GLY A 274 2.63 1.89 0.14
CA GLY A 274 4.01 2.29 0.46
C GLY A 274 4.97 2.30 -0.73
N LEU A 275 4.63 1.62 -1.84
CA LEU A 275 5.43 1.62 -3.07
C LEU A 275 5.08 2.83 -3.96
N GLN A 276 3.82 3.10 -4.23
CA GLN A 276 3.38 4.10 -5.19
C GLN A 276 3.07 5.47 -4.58
N LEU A 277 2.83 5.55 -3.27
CA LEU A 277 2.50 6.80 -2.53
C LEU A 277 1.34 7.56 -3.19
N SER A 278 0.28 6.85 -3.52
CA SER A 278 -0.89 7.41 -4.23
C SER A 278 -1.78 8.19 -3.26
N ALA A 279 -2.14 7.60 -2.12
CA ALA A 279 -3.00 8.22 -1.13
C ALA A 279 -2.28 9.34 -0.35
N ARG A 280 -2.99 10.44 -0.10
CA ARG A 280 -2.45 11.57 0.69
C ARG A 280 -2.02 11.13 2.09
N LEU A 281 -2.79 10.25 2.74
CA LEU A 281 -2.42 9.73 4.05
C LEU A 281 -1.03 9.04 4.01
N THR A 282 -0.77 8.21 2.99
CA THR A 282 0.52 7.53 2.83
C THR A 282 1.64 8.54 2.56
N GLN A 283 1.39 9.53 1.71
CA GLN A 283 2.36 10.61 1.44
C GLN A 283 2.73 11.37 2.73
N GLU A 284 1.76 11.73 3.56
CA GLU A 284 2.03 12.44 4.82
C GLU A 284 2.76 11.56 5.86
N LEU A 285 2.45 10.24 5.94
CA LEU A 285 3.15 9.33 6.83
C LEU A 285 4.60 9.07 6.40
N VAL A 286 4.84 8.93 5.09
CA VAL A 286 6.21 8.81 4.55
C VAL A 286 6.98 10.11 4.72
N LYS A 287 6.37 11.27 4.46
CA LYS A 287 6.95 12.59 4.70
C LYS A 287 7.33 12.77 6.17
N LEU A 288 6.46 12.37 7.11
CA LEU A 288 6.79 12.37 8.55
C LEU A 288 8.06 11.57 8.84
N PHE A 289 8.17 10.36 8.27
CA PHE A 289 9.40 9.56 8.42
C PHE A 289 10.62 10.25 7.78
N LEU A 290 10.51 10.75 6.56
CA LEU A 290 11.62 11.40 5.85
C LEU A 290 12.08 12.69 6.54
N GLU A 291 11.19 13.37 7.25
CA GLU A 291 11.53 14.56 8.04
C GLU A 291 12.25 14.19 9.34
N TRP A 292 11.77 13.21 10.08
CA TRP A 292 12.22 12.88 11.44
C TRP A 292 13.20 11.71 11.51
N LYS A 293 13.19 10.80 10.53
CA LYS A 293 14.05 9.63 10.43
C LYS A 293 14.17 8.85 11.74
N PHE A 294 13.00 8.61 12.37
CA PHE A 294 12.93 7.89 13.65
C PHE A 294 13.39 6.43 13.49
N PRO A 295 14.16 5.89 14.46
CA PRO A 295 14.74 4.55 14.34
C PRO A 295 13.74 3.41 14.48
N VAL A 296 12.51 3.68 15.00
CA VAL A 296 11.46 2.66 15.16
C VAL A 296 10.10 3.22 14.77
N GLY A 297 9.42 2.51 13.85
CA GLY A 297 8.02 2.71 13.48
C GLY A 297 7.18 1.47 13.83
N HIS A 298 5.97 1.66 14.34
CA HIS A 298 5.14 0.58 14.85
C HIS A 298 3.67 0.79 14.48
N ASP A 299 3.15 -0.08 13.66
CA ASP A 299 1.78 -0.07 13.17
C ASP A 299 0.87 -0.94 14.07
N LEU A 300 -0.36 -0.51 14.34
CA LEU A 300 -1.23 -1.14 15.32
C LEU A 300 -2.52 -1.61 14.65
N HIS A 301 -2.61 -2.93 14.40
CA HIS A 301 -3.71 -3.59 13.69
C HIS A 301 -4.54 -4.53 14.56
N GLU A 302 -5.67 -5.01 13.99
CA GLU A 302 -6.61 -5.93 14.63
C GLU A 302 -7.21 -6.92 13.61
N SER A 303 -6.64 -8.12 13.50
CA SER A 303 -7.19 -9.17 12.62
C SER A 303 -7.04 -10.59 13.16
N VAL A 304 -6.14 -10.81 14.13
CA VAL A 304 -5.83 -12.15 14.63
C VAL A 304 -5.94 -12.24 16.15
N PRO A 305 -6.05 -13.48 16.72
CA PRO A 305 -6.37 -13.67 18.11
C PRO A 305 -5.37 -13.07 19.10
N TYR A 306 -5.89 -12.49 20.14
CA TYR A 306 -5.22 -11.97 21.34
C TYR A 306 -4.18 -10.88 21.02
N LEU A 307 -2.88 -11.21 20.99
CA LEU A 307 -1.84 -10.25 20.61
C LEU A 307 -0.73 -10.94 19.81
N TYR A 308 -0.69 -10.65 18.55
CA TYR A 308 0.43 -10.96 17.66
C TYR A 308 1.46 -9.84 17.69
N VAL A 309 2.67 -10.15 18.10
CA VAL A 309 3.81 -9.24 18.08
C VAL A 309 4.73 -9.66 16.93
N SER A 310 4.53 -9.08 15.80
CA SER A 310 4.97 -9.54 14.51
C SER A 310 6.47 -9.87 14.38
N THR A 311 6.77 -11.04 13.83
CA THR A 311 8.05 -11.33 13.18
C THR A 311 7.87 -11.83 11.74
N GLY A 312 6.64 -12.22 11.38
CA GLY A 312 6.37 -12.86 10.09
C GLY A 312 7.10 -14.19 9.92
N THR A 313 7.21 -14.63 8.68
CA THR A 313 8.01 -15.78 8.25
C THR A 313 8.84 -15.44 7.03
N GLY A 314 9.87 -16.26 6.75
CA GLY A 314 10.60 -16.14 5.47
C GLY A 314 9.76 -16.53 4.25
N PRO A 315 10.21 -16.15 3.04
CA PRO A 315 11.42 -15.36 2.84
C PRO A 315 11.25 -13.89 3.25
N TYR A 316 12.34 -13.31 3.76
CA TYR A 316 12.41 -11.86 3.97
C TYR A 316 13.02 -11.19 2.74
N ASN A 317 12.65 -9.94 2.51
CA ASN A 317 13.22 -9.14 1.44
C ASN A 317 14.75 -9.08 1.58
N PRO A 318 15.52 -9.54 0.57
CA PRO A 318 16.96 -9.74 0.71
C PRO A 318 17.78 -8.45 0.73
N THR A 319 17.17 -7.31 0.44
CA THR A 319 17.87 -6.01 0.44
C THR A 319 17.89 -5.35 1.82
N VAL A 320 17.01 -5.78 2.73
CA VAL A 320 16.94 -5.25 4.10
C VAL A 320 18.21 -5.60 4.88
N ASP A 321 18.74 -4.64 5.64
CA ASP A 321 19.91 -4.91 6.46
C ASP A 321 19.61 -5.98 7.50
N PRO A 322 20.46 -7.00 7.66
CA PRO A 322 20.23 -8.11 8.60
C PRO A 322 20.12 -7.66 10.07
N ILE A 323 20.67 -6.50 10.43
CA ILE A 323 20.48 -5.92 11.76
C ILE A 323 18.99 -5.58 11.98
N THR A 324 18.30 -5.02 10.99
CA THR A 324 16.85 -4.72 11.07
C THR A 324 16.04 -5.98 11.38
N ILE A 325 16.30 -7.09 10.67
CA ILE A 325 15.59 -8.34 10.90
C ILE A 325 15.88 -8.87 12.31
N SER A 326 17.13 -8.78 12.77
CA SER A 326 17.53 -9.24 14.11
C SER A 326 16.92 -8.38 15.22
N GLU A 327 16.90 -7.05 15.06
CA GLU A 327 16.26 -6.14 16.01
C GLU A 327 14.75 -6.39 16.09
N TRP A 328 14.10 -6.59 14.97
CA TRP A 328 12.69 -6.90 14.90
C TRP A 328 12.35 -8.18 15.69
N GLN A 329 13.10 -9.28 15.47
CA GLN A 329 12.93 -10.51 16.22
C GLN A 329 13.24 -10.35 17.72
N TRP A 330 14.29 -9.60 18.06
CA TRP A 330 14.66 -9.34 19.44
C TRP A 330 13.57 -8.58 20.21
N MET A 331 13.03 -7.52 19.61
CA MET A 331 11.94 -6.75 20.20
C MET A 331 10.70 -7.61 20.44
N SER A 332 10.28 -8.38 19.43
CA SER A 332 9.09 -9.24 19.52
C SER A 332 9.23 -10.34 20.58
N ASN A 333 10.37 -11.00 20.64
CA ASN A 333 10.61 -12.05 21.65
C ASN A 333 10.71 -11.45 23.08
N PHE A 334 11.22 -10.24 23.23
CA PHE A 334 11.21 -9.53 24.52
C PHE A 334 9.78 -9.28 24.99
N GLU A 335 8.89 -8.86 24.11
CA GLU A 335 7.47 -8.61 24.42
C GLU A 335 6.73 -9.89 24.79
N VAL A 336 6.89 -10.97 24.01
CA VAL A 336 6.32 -12.29 24.34
C VAL A 336 6.77 -12.71 25.73
N THR A 337 8.07 -12.59 26.02
CA THR A 337 8.64 -12.97 27.32
C THR A 337 8.06 -12.13 28.45
N SER A 338 8.03 -10.80 28.27
CA SER A 338 7.58 -9.85 29.32
C SER A 338 6.10 -10.02 29.63
N LEU A 339 5.24 -10.10 28.60
CA LEU A 339 3.80 -10.22 28.80
C LEU A 339 3.41 -11.61 29.33
N THR A 340 4.10 -12.66 28.91
CA THR A 340 3.93 -14.01 29.47
C THR A 340 4.33 -14.05 30.95
N ALA A 341 5.43 -13.37 31.32
CA ALA A 341 5.85 -13.25 32.72
C ALA A 341 4.85 -12.49 33.60
N HIS A 342 4.06 -11.59 33.00
CA HIS A 342 2.93 -10.94 33.67
C HIS A 342 1.64 -11.79 33.69
N GLY A 343 1.68 -13.04 33.18
CA GLY A 343 0.55 -13.96 33.21
C GLY A 343 -0.45 -13.77 32.05
N MET A 344 -0.16 -12.93 31.06
CA MET A 344 -1.07 -12.70 29.93
C MET A 344 -1.00 -13.89 28.95
N PRO A 345 -2.13 -14.56 28.67
CA PRO A 345 -2.19 -15.65 27.69
C PRO A 345 -2.29 -15.12 26.27
N GLY A 346 -1.96 -15.96 25.27
CA GLY A 346 -2.22 -15.68 23.85
C GLY A 346 -1.31 -14.64 23.21
N VAL A 347 -0.21 -14.24 23.85
CA VAL A 347 0.81 -13.40 23.21
C VAL A 347 1.71 -14.29 22.36
N TRP A 348 1.88 -13.95 21.08
CA TRP A 348 2.60 -14.79 20.13
C TRP A 348 3.29 -13.99 19.01
N THR A 349 4.26 -14.63 18.37
CA THR A 349 5.00 -14.11 17.22
C THR A 349 5.15 -15.21 16.17
N HIS A 350 5.77 -14.91 15.05
CA HIS A 350 6.02 -15.84 13.95
C HIS A 350 4.78 -16.28 13.15
N GLY A 351 4.97 -16.56 11.84
CA GLY A 351 3.85 -16.91 10.95
C GLY A 351 3.04 -15.70 10.52
N PHE A 352 1.84 -15.96 10.05
CA PHE A 352 0.82 -15.04 9.59
C PHE A 352 1.13 -14.41 8.21
N TYR A 353 2.25 -13.76 8.01
CA TYR A 353 2.63 -13.14 6.73
C TYR A 353 4.13 -13.39 6.43
N SER A 354 4.56 -13.10 5.18
CA SER A 354 5.96 -13.16 4.80
C SER A 354 6.60 -11.78 4.79
N GLY A 355 7.86 -11.69 5.22
CA GLY A 355 8.64 -10.46 5.23
C GLY A 355 9.21 -10.08 3.85
N TRP A 356 8.46 -10.30 2.76
CA TRP A 356 8.91 -10.10 1.38
C TRP A 356 8.44 -8.78 0.77
N TYR A 357 7.12 -8.52 0.74
CA TYR A 357 6.51 -7.38 0.07
C TYR A 357 6.78 -6.07 0.82
N PRO A 358 7.37 -5.04 0.19
CA PRO A 358 7.79 -3.82 0.87
C PRO A 358 6.74 -2.69 0.85
N GLY A 359 5.54 -2.93 0.38
CA GLY A 359 4.49 -1.91 0.24
C GLY A 359 3.70 -1.59 1.52
N TYR A 360 3.90 -2.34 2.63
CA TYR A 360 3.23 -2.05 3.90
C TYR A 360 3.80 -0.83 4.61
N LEU A 361 3.01 -0.17 5.45
CA LEU A 361 3.45 0.98 6.24
C LEU A 361 4.70 0.68 7.10
N LEU A 362 4.76 -0.50 7.70
CA LEU A 362 5.94 -0.91 8.48
C LEU A 362 7.25 -0.92 7.66
N TRP A 363 7.15 -1.09 6.33
CA TRP A 363 8.33 -1.12 5.46
C TRP A 363 8.86 0.27 5.13
N VAL A 364 8.10 1.34 5.38
CA VAL A 364 8.62 2.71 5.27
C VAL A 364 9.89 2.87 6.09
N THR A 365 9.94 2.27 7.27
CA THR A 365 11.13 2.27 8.16
C THR A 365 12.13 1.17 7.80
N ASN A 366 11.68 -0.07 7.58
CA ASN A 366 12.57 -1.21 7.31
C ASN A 366 13.45 -1.01 6.07
N THR A 367 12.92 -0.42 5.01
CA THR A 367 13.65 -0.15 3.78
C THR A 367 14.62 1.03 3.90
N ARG A 368 14.46 1.87 4.93
CA ARG A 368 15.24 3.09 5.16
C ARG A 368 16.10 3.03 6.43
N ASN A 369 16.69 1.84 6.69
CA ASN A 369 17.66 1.59 7.77
C ASN A 369 17.13 1.72 9.21
N ALA A 370 15.82 1.83 9.38
CA ALA A 370 15.17 1.83 10.68
C ALA A 370 14.53 0.45 10.99
N VAL A 371 13.68 0.33 12.00
CA VAL A 371 12.92 -0.88 12.33
C VAL A 371 11.44 -0.59 12.25
N GLY A 372 10.77 -1.29 11.35
CA GLY A 372 9.31 -1.30 11.24
C GLY A 372 8.73 -2.56 11.85
N ARG A 373 7.64 -2.43 12.57
CA ARG A 373 6.93 -3.54 13.20
C ARG A 373 5.43 -3.29 13.18
N PHE A 374 4.66 -4.34 13.51
CA PHE A 374 3.24 -4.18 13.75
C PHE A 374 2.71 -5.15 14.81
N TYR A 375 1.57 -4.79 15.39
CA TYR A 375 0.75 -5.66 16.21
C TYR A 375 -0.55 -6.00 15.52
N GLU A 376 -1.13 -7.11 15.99
CA GLU A 376 -2.50 -7.50 15.68
C GLU A 376 -3.19 -7.96 16.97
N THR A 377 -4.42 -7.54 17.15
CA THR A 377 -5.31 -8.12 18.19
C THR A 377 -6.60 -8.64 17.57
N PHE A 378 -7.56 -9.06 18.34
CA PHE A 378 -8.86 -9.43 17.80
C PHE A 378 -9.52 -8.27 17.05
N GLY A 379 -9.85 -8.50 15.79
CA GLY A 379 -10.65 -7.59 14.96
C GLY A 379 -12.14 -7.82 15.22
N ASN A 380 -12.78 -6.92 15.94
CA ASN A 380 -14.21 -6.95 16.19
C ASN A 380 -15.00 -6.02 15.25
N SER A 381 -14.35 -4.98 14.73
CA SER A 381 -14.95 -3.88 13.95
C SER A 381 -16.03 -3.10 14.70
N PHE A 382 -16.24 -3.35 15.99
CA PHE A 382 -17.22 -2.69 16.84
C PHE A 382 -16.87 -2.86 18.33
N PRO A 383 -17.37 -1.98 19.21
CA PRO A 383 -16.94 -1.91 20.61
C PRO A 383 -17.72 -2.83 21.56
N ASN A 384 -18.68 -3.62 21.08
CA ASN A 384 -19.49 -4.48 21.93
C ASN A 384 -18.68 -5.66 22.46
N THR A 385 -19.08 -6.18 23.61
CA THR A 385 -18.48 -7.37 24.18
C THR A 385 -19.10 -8.61 23.56
N VAL A 386 -18.27 -9.46 22.95
CA VAL A 386 -18.71 -10.64 22.19
C VAL A 386 -17.95 -11.89 22.56
N GLU A 387 -18.57 -13.05 22.36
CA GLU A 387 -17.88 -14.33 22.48
C GLU A 387 -16.98 -14.58 21.25
N ARG A 388 -15.77 -15.06 21.50
CA ARG A 388 -14.79 -15.43 20.47
C ARG A 388 -14.40 -16.87 20.67
N THR A 389 -14.52 -17.68 19.62
CA THR A 389 -14.08 -19.07 19.59
C THR A 389 -12.86 -19.21 18.69
N LEU A 390 -11.84 -19.88 19.18
CA LEU A 390 -10.61 -20.19 18.47
C LEU A 390 -10.58 -21.63 18.04
N GLU A 391 -10.14 -21.84 16.81
CA GLU A 391 -10.05 -23.18 16.21
C GLU A 391 -8.61 -23.60 15.94
N GLY A 392 -8.42 -24.90 15.83
CA GLY A 392 -7.19 -25.52 15.36
C GLY A 392 -5.97 -25.24 16.22
N ARG A 393 -4.89 -24.79 15.57
CA ARG A 393 -3.59 -24.56 16.23
C ARG A 393 -3.53 -23.29 17.08
N SER A 394 -4.54 -22.45 17.05
CA SER A 394 -4.50 -21.16 17.76
C SER A 394 -4.41 -21.29 19.27
N THR A 395 -4.80 -22.43 19.83
CA THR A 395 -4.78 -22.74 21.27
C THR A 395 -3.69 -23.73 21.69
N SER A 396 -2.76 -24.12 20.76
CA SER A 396 -1.65 -25.02 21.11
C SER A 396 -0.47 -24.28 21.72
N VAL A 397 0.31 -24.95 22.55
CA VAL A 397 1.62 -24.48 23.01
C VAL A 397 2.62 -24.62 21.89
N GLU A 398 3.21 -23.49 21.49
CA GLU A 398 4.22 -23.43 20.47
C GLU A 398 5.42 -22.64 20.99
N TRP A 399 6.61 -22.84 20.39
CA TRP A 399 7.78 -22.04 20.77
C TRP A 399 7.55 -20.52 20.62
N TYR A 400 6.70 -20.12 19.66
CA TYR A 400 6.33 -18.73 19.38
C TYR A 400 5.05 -18.28 20.12
N ARG A 401 4.34 -19.18 20.80
CA ARG A 401 3.17 -18.95 21.65
C ARG A 401 3.29 -19.82 22.92
N PRO A 402 4.15 -19.43 23.88
CA PRO A 402 4.47 -20.25 25.04
C PRO A 402 3.30 -20.37 26.02
N SER A 403 2.41 -19.37 26.08
CA SER A 403 1.21 -19.37 26.93
C SER A 403 -0.02 -19.29 26.03
N PRO A 404 -0.59 -20.43 25.60
CA PRO A 404 -1.73 -20.42 24.68
C PRO A 404 -2.98 -19.85 25.35
N PRO A 405 -3.88 -19.24 24.54
CA PRO A 405 -5.16 -18.75 25.04
C PRO A 405 -6.15 -19.90 25.28
N ARG A 406 -7.31 -19.55 25.84
CA ARG A 406 -8.48 -20.42 25.88
C ARG A 406 -9.07 -20.56 24.49
N ASP A 407 -9.75 -21.66 24.24
CA ASP A 407 -10.48 -21.93 22.98
C ASP A 407 -11.74 -21.07 22.83
N THR A 408 -12.37 -20.68 23.93
CA THR A 408 -13.52 -19.77 23.95
C THR A 408 -13.30 -18.68 25.01
N THR A 409 -13.60 -17.44 24.65
CA THR A 409 -13.46 -16.28 25.52
C THR A 409 -14.48 -15.20 25.19
N LEU A 410 -14.93 -14.48 26.22
CA LEU A 410 -15.64 -13.23 26.04
C LEU A 410 -14.63 -12.10 25.82
N TRP A 411 -14.78 -11.31 24.75
CA TRP A 411 -13.85 -10.27 24.36
C TRP A 411 -14.51 -8.90 24.27
N SER A 412 -13.94 -7.92 24.95
CA SER A 412 -14.39 -6.53 24.94
C SER A 412 -13.39 -5.61 24.26
N LEU A 413 -13.80 -4.42 23.85
CA LEU A 413 -12.88 -3.35 23.38
C LEU A 413 -11.83 -2.98 24.46
N ARG A 414 -12.19 -3.11 25.75
CA ARG A 414 -11.23 -2.92 26.85
C ARG A 414 -10.09 -3.93 26.77
N ASN A 415 -10.36 -5.16 26.40
CA ASN A 415 -9.33 -6.19 26.26
C ASN A 415 -8.35 -5.85 25.13
N ASN A 416 -8.80 -5.26 23.99
CA ASN A 416 -7.88 -4.74 22.96
C ASN A 416 -6.91 -3.72 23.58
N THR A 417 -7.45 -2.75 24.35
CA THR A 417 -6.63 -1.76 25.06
C THR A 417 -5.66 -2.42 26.04
N ASN A 418 -6.12 -3.40 26.81
CA ASN A 418 -5.31 -4.09 27.82
C ASN A 418 -4.20 -4.95 27.20
N TYR A 419 -4.31 -5.39 25.97
CA TYR A 419 -3.27 -6.16 25.28
C TYR A 419 -2.31 -5.28 24.50
N MET A 420 -2.82 -4.34 23.70
CA MET A 420 -1.96 -3.45 22.89
C MET A 420 -1.12 -2.51 23.78
N GLN A 421 -1.73 -1.91 24.80
CA GLN A 421 -1.04 -0.89 25.58
C GLN A 421 0.19 -1.43 26.33
N PRO A 422 0.12 -2.53 27.11
CA PRO A 422 1.30 -3.08 27.76
C PRO A 422 2.32 -3.64 26.77
N GLY A 423 1.86 -4.16 25.62
CA GLY A 423 2.75 -4.55 24.53
C GLY A 423 3.56 -3.35 24.01
N ALA A 424 2.88 -2.28 23.62
CA ALA A 424 3.52 -1.06 23.13
C ALA A 424 4.43 -0.41 24.19
N LEU A 425 3.97 -0.31 25.44
CA LEU A 425 4.78 0.21 26.54
C LEU A 425 6.04 -0.64 26.78
N THR A 426 5.93 -1.97 26.69
CA THR A 426 7.07 -2.89 26.82
C THR A 426 8.09 -2.67 25.71
N SER A 427 7.63 -2.47 24.50
CA SER A 427 8.49 -2.18 23.35
C SER A 427 9.21 -0.84 23.47
N VAL A 428 8.47 0.22 23.79
CA VAL A 428 9.06 1.55 24.01
C VAL A 428 10.04 1.54 25.18
N PHE A 429 9.73 0.80 26.25
CA PHE A 429 10.63 0.63 27.39
C PHE A 429 11.93 -0.06 27.01
N LEU A 430 11.87 -1.12 26.19
CA LEU A 430 13.06 -1.79 25.66
C LEU A 430 13.95 -0.81 24.89
N VAL A 431 13.35 0.02 24.03
CA VAL A 431 14.05 1.06 23.27
C VAL A 431 14.66 2.11 24.18
N ALA A 432 13.92 2.59 25.20
CA ALA A 432 14.41 3.57 26.16
C ALA A 432 15.62 3.04 26.97
N GLN A 433 15.55 1.80 27.45
CA GLN A 433 16.66 1.17 28.17
C GLN A 433 17.90 0.93 27.29
N ASN A 434 17.71 0.69 26.01
CA ASN A 434 18.77 0.36 25.07
C ASN A 434 19.01 1.47 24.05
N ARG A 435 18.66 2.72 24.38
CA ARG A 435 18.68 3.88 23.47
C ARG A 435 19.97 4.01 22.67
N SER A 436 21.11 3.81 23.32
CA SER A 436 22.44 3.92 22.68
C SER A 436 22.63 2.83 21.62
N MET A 437 22.23 1.59 21.92
CA MET A 437 22.33 0.47 20.96
C MET A 437 21.40 0.68 19.76
N ILE A 438 20.17 1.14 19.99
CA ILE A 438 19.20 1.43 18.91
C ILE A 438 19.74 2.49 17.96
N LEU A 439 20.25 3.60 18.51
CA LEU A 439 20.82 4.70 17.71
C LEU A 439 22.15 4.28 17.04
N GLU A 440 22.98 3.48 17.70
CA GLU A 440 24.22 2.94 17.12
C GLU A 440 23.91 1.98 15.96
N ASN A 441 22.90 1.12 16.11
CA ASN A 441 22.47 0.22 15.05
C ASN A 441 21.84 0.98 13.87
N PHE A 442 21.05 2.02 14.15
CA PHE A 442 20.52 2.91 13.09
C PHE A 442 21.67 3.54 12.28
N TRP A 443 22.68 4.08 12.97
CA TRP A 443 23.90 4.59 12.35
C TRP A 443 24.66 3.51 11.55
N LYS A 444 24.84 2.31 12.12
CA LYS A 444 25.52 1.19 11.45
C LYS A 444 24.81 0.75 10.18
N LYS A 445 23.46 0.62 10.23
CA LYS A 445 22.66 0.25 9.07
C LYS A 445 22.79 1.29 7.94
N SER A 446 22.75 2.58 8.28
CA SER A 446 22.95 3.67 7.31
C SER A 446 24.35 3.61 6.69
N LYS A 447 25.39 3.33 7.50
CA LYS A 447 26.75 3.10 6.98
C LYS A 447 26.87 1.87 6.10
N ASN A 448 26.23 0.76 6.49
CA ASN A 448 26.21 -0.48 5.71
C ASN A 448 25.61 -0.23 4.33
N SER A 449 24.46 0.43 4.28
CA SER A 449 23.77 0.77 3.03
C SER A 449 24.66 1.62 2.12
N LEU A 450 25.23 2.68 2.65
CA LEU A 450 26.18 3.55 1.92
C LEU A 450 27.43 2.80 1.45
N ASN A 451 28.03 1.98 2.31
CA ASN A 451 29.24 1.23 1.96
C ASN A 451 28.97 0.19 0.88
N LYS A 452 27.86 -0.53 0.96
CA LYS A 452 27.42 -1.46 -0.08
C LYS A 452 27.27 -0.75 -1.43
N GLY A 453 26.72 0.45 -1.46
CA GLY A 453 26.63 1.25 -2.69
C GLY A 453 27.97 1.63 -3.31
N LYS A 454 29.07 1.57 -2.53
CA LYS A 454 30.44 1.81 -3.00
C LYS A 454 31.23 0.54 -3.31
N THR A 455 30.79 -0.63 -2.85
CA THR A 455 31.57 -1.87 -2.90
C THR A 455 30.85 -3.05 -3.53
N GLU A 456 29.54 -2.95 -3.71
CA GLU A 456 28.70 -4.02 -4.27
C GLU A 456 27.88 -3.45 -5.45
N ALA A 457 27.95 -4.12 -6.58
CA ALA A 457 27.15 -3.79 -7.76
C ALA A 457 25.62 -4.02 -7.52
N PRO A 458 24.78 -3.36 -8.30
CA PRO A 458 25.12 -2.30 -9.25
C PRO A 458 25.57 -1.02 -8.53
N PHE A 459 26.42 -0.24 -9.20
CA PHE A 459 26.92 1.03 -8.66
C PHE A 459 26.07 2.24 -9.06
N ALA A 460 25.32 2.11 -10.14
CA ALA A 460 24.30 3.05 -10.58
C ALA A 460 23.24 2.35 -11.43
N TYR A 461 22.11 3.03 -11.62
CA TYR A 461 21.18 2.78 -12.72
C TYR A 461 21.15 4.01 -13.62
N VAL A 462 21.24 3.77 -14.93
CA VAL A 462 21.05 4.77 -15.98
C VAL A 462 19.65 4.63 -16.53
N ILE A 463 18.90 5.71 -16.52
CA ILE A 463 17.53 5.80 -17.06
C ILE A 463 17.59 6.82 -18.18
N PRO A 464 17.64 6.41 -19.46
CA PRO A 464 17.68 7.34 -20.57
C PRO A 464 16.51 8.33 -20.52
N ALA A 465 16.80 9.60 -20.73
CA ALA A 465 15.77 10.63 -20.77
C ALA A 465 15.01 10.62 -22.10
N ASP A 466 15.68 10.22 -23.17
CA ASP A 466 15.10 10.10 -24.52
C ASP A 466 14.52 8.69 -24.74
N GLN A 467 13.36 8.46 -24.17
CA GLN A 467 12.56 7.26 -24.38
C GLN A 467 11.18 7.65 -24.92
N GLU A 468 10.50 6.72 -25.57
CA GLU A 468 9.17 6.95 -26.15
C GLU A 468 8.14 7.41 -25.13
N ARG A 469 8.17 6.81 -23.91
CA ARG A 469 7.23 7.06 -22.83
C ARG A 469 7.77 8.13 -21.87
N LYS A 470 8.04 9.33 -22.37
CA LYS A 470 8.63 10.44 -21.60
C LYS A 470 7.89 10.72 -20.29
N TYR A 471 6.55 10.62 -20.30
CA TYR A 471 5.72 10.76 -19.09
C TYR A 471 6.02 9.66 -18.05
N ASN A 472 6.09 8.40 -18.45
CA ASN A 472 6.34 7.28 -17.55
C ASN A 472 7.74 7.37 -16.92
N VAL A 473 8.74 7.77 -17.68
CA VAL A 473 10.11 8.04 -17.19
C VAL A 473 10.07 9.12 -16.10
N ALA A 474 9.45 10.26 -16.39
CA ALA A 474 9.33 11.36 -15.43
C ALA A 474 8.56 10.92 -14.17
N ALA A 475 7.46 10.16 -14.31
CA ALA A 475 6.66 9.63 -13.22
C ALA A 475 7.47 8.70 -12.32
N MET A 476 8.27 7.77 -12.88
CA MET A 476 9.15 6.88 -12.13
C MET A 476 10.24 7.66 -11.38
N VAL A 477 10.91 8.59 -12.03
CA VAL A 477 11.96 9.42 -11.39
C VAL A 477 11.37 10.25 -10.26
N ASN A 478 10.21 10.84 -10.46
CA ASN A 478 9.51 11.62 -9.44
C ASN A 478 9.06 10.77 -8.26
N LEU A 479 8.61 9.54 -8.51
CA LEU A 479 8.25 8.61 -7.44
C LEU A 479 9.48 8.20 -6.62
N LEU A 480 10.61 7.90 -7.26
CA LEU A 480 11.88 7.62 -6.57
C LEU A 480 12.29 8.79 -5.66
N GLN A 481 12.16 10.02 -6.12
CA GLN A 481 12.44 11.22 -5.28
C GLN A 481 11.47 11.33 -4.10
N ARG A 482 10.17 11.13 -4.32
CA ARG A 482 9.17 11.12 -3.23
C ARG A 482 9.43 10.03 -2.19
N GLN A 483 10.04 8.92 -2.59
CA GLN A 483 10.52 7.85 -1.71
C GLN A 483 11.78 8.23 -0.92
N GLY A 484 12.33 9.42 -1.13
CA GLY A 484 13.56 9.91 -0.50
C GLY A 484 14.84 9.37 -1.13
N ILE A 485 14.75 8.81 -2.32
CA ILE A 485 15.90 8.33 -3.09
C ILE A 485 16.50 9.50 -3.87
N GLU A 486 17.84 9.65 -3.80
CA GLU A 486 18.57 10.72 -4.47
C GLU A 486 18.72 10.38 -5.97
N MET A 487 18.24 11.29 -6.81
CA MET A 487 18.34 11.22 -8.25
C MET A 487 19.23 12.32 -8.80
N HIS A 488 19.90 12.04 -9.90
CA HIS A 488 20.81 12.97 -10.56
C HIS A 488 20.54 13.03 -12.07
N ARG A 489 21.07 14.06 -12.72
CA ARG A 489 21.21 14.12 -14.19
C ARG A 489 22.69 13.97 -14.57
N ALA A 490 22.97 13.23 -15.64
CA ALA A 490 24.28 13.22 -16.27
C ALA A 490 24.61 14.61 -16.81
N ALA A 491 25.81 15.10 -16.51
CA ALA A 491 26.30 16.39 -17.00
C ALA A 491 27.12 16.27 -18.27
N ASP A 492 27.52 15.06 -18.64
CA ASP A 492 28.28 14.73 -19.84
C ASP A 492 27.95 13.31 -20.35
N ASP A 493 28.40 13.02 -21.57
CA ASP A 493 28.29 11.70 -22.19
C ASP A 493 29.34 10.74 -21.63
N GLY A 494 29.02 9.44 -21.62
CA GLY A 494 29.95 8.39 -21.20
C GLY A 494 29.52 7.01 -21.62
N VAL A 495 30.42 6.04 -21.45
CA VAL A 495 30.11 4.62 -21.62
C VAL A 495 30.66 3.84 -20.45
N PHE A 496 29.82 3.15 -19.70
CA PHE A 496 30.17 2.39 -18.53
C PHE A 496 29.59 0.99 -18.62
N ASP A 497 30.43 -0.02 -18.62
CA ASP A 497 30.01 -1.43 -18.73
C ASP A 497 29.09 -1.71 -19.92
N SER A 498 29.41 -1.11 -21.08
CA SER A 498 28.60 -1.16 -22.29
C SER A 498 27.26 -0.40 -22.22
N VAL A 499 26.98 0.29 -21.11
CA VAL A 499 25.82 1.18 -20.99
C VAL A 499 26.23 2.58 -21.48
N GLU A 500 25.57 3.06 -22.50
CA GLU A 500 25.73 4.42 -22.99
C GLU A 500 24.97 5.39 -22.06
N VAL A 501 25.60 6.50 -21.76
CA VAL A 501 25.03 7.60 -20.97
C VAL A 501 25.13 8.85 -21.83
N SER A 502 24.02 9.55 -21.97
CA SER A 502 23.96 10.86 -22.64
C SER A 502 23.78 12.00 -21.63
N GLU A 503 24.30 13.18 -21.94
CA GLU A 503 24.03 14.39 -21.16
C GLU A 503 22.50 14.58 -20.99
N GLY A 504 22.04 14.70 -19.74
CA GLY A 504 20.63 14.83 -19.41
C GLY A 504 19.93 13.56 -18.96
N ASP A 505 20.53 12.38 -19.13
CA ASP A 505 20.00 11.12 -18.61
C ASP A 505 19.86 11.13 -17.09
N PHE A 506 18.93 10.34 -16.57
CA PHE A 506 18.72 10.23 -15.14
C PHE A 506 19.62 9.16 -14.55
N ILE A 507 20.34 9.51 -13.50
CA ILE A 507 21.29 8.62 -12.82
C ILE A 507 20.84 8.40 -11.39
N LEU A 508 20.56 7.15 -11.07
CA LEU A 508 20.35 6.68 -9.72
C LEU A 508 21.66 6.14 -9.17
N ARG A 509 22.44 6.96 -8.45
CA ARG A 509 23.69 6.52 -7.81
C ARG A 509 23.39 5.65 -6.60
N MET A 510 24.11 4.55 -6.46
CA MET A 510 23.90 3.63 -5.35
C MET A 510 24.68 3.99 -4.08
N ASP A 511 25.65 4.88 -4.12
CA ASP A 511 26.41 5.38 -2.97
C ASP A 511 25.64 6.44 -2.16
N GLN A 512 24.41 6.09 -1.77
CA GLN A 512 23.48 6.92 -1.02
C GLN A 512 22.89 6.18 0.19
N PRO A 513 22.37 6.89 1.21
CA PRO A 513 21.86 6.27 2.44
C PRO A 513 20.76 5.23 2.22
N TYR A 514 19.86 5.45 1.25
CA TYR A 514 18.74 4.54 0.93
C TYR A 514 19.02 3.60 -0.25
N ARG A 515 20.31 3.27 -0.47
CA ARG A 515 20.74 2.30 -1.49
C ARG A 515 19.95 1.00 -1.45
N ASN A 516 19.71 0.44 -0.26
CA ASN A 516 18.99 -0.82 -0.12
C ASN A 516 17.56 -0.73 -0.61
N TYR A 517 16.90 0.39 -0.37
CA TYR A 517 15.55 0.63 -0.88
C TYR A 517 15.54 0.88 -2.40
N ALA A 518 16.46 1.69 -2.89
CA ALA A 518 16.62 1.90 -4.33
C ALA A 518 16.82 0.57 -5.06
N LEU A 519 17.67 -0.31 -4.52
CA LEU A 519 17.87 -1.65 -5.08
C LEU A 519 16.60 -2.50 -5.02
N THR A 520 15.82 -2.42 -3.93
CA THR A 520 14.53 -3.11 -3.79
C THR A 520 13.58 -2.76 -4.94
N LEU A 521 13.52 -1.48 -5.32
CA LEU A 521 12.60 -0.97 -6.32
C LEU A 521 13.04 -1.25 -7.77
N MET A 522 14.36 -1.23 -8.01
CA MET A 522 14.90 -1.27 -9.36
C MET A 522 15.23 -2.69 -9.87
N ARG A 523 15.56 -3.61 -8.97
CA ARG A 523 15.99 -4.96 -9.37
C ARG A 523 14.80 -5.87 -9.65
N ARG A 524 15.03 -6.91 -10.48
CA ARG A 524 14.14 -8.06 -10.59
C ARG A 524 13.97 -8.73 -9.20
N GLN A 525 12.77 -9.14 -8.87
CA GLN A 525 12.48 -9.96 -7.70
C GLN A 525 12.46 -11.43 -8.12
N ASP A 526 13.22 -12.26 -7.40
CA ASP A 526 13.27 -13.70 -7.58
C ASP A 526 12.69 -14.35 -6.32
N PHE A 527 11.37 -14.55 -6.27
CA PHE A 527 10.73 -15.20 -5.14
C PHE A 527 11.06 -16.70 -5.15
N PRO A 528 11.55 -17.31 -4.05
CA PRO A 528 11.94 -18.70 -4.05
C PRO A 528 10.76 -19.63 -4.36
N ALA A 529 10.93 -20.52 -5.33
CA ALA A 529 9.86 -21.40 -5.80
C ALA A 529 9.41 -22.43 -4.74
N ASP A 530 10.27 -22.78 -3.79
CA ASP A 530 10.02 -23.70 -2.68
C ASP A 530 9.54 -23.01 -1.39
N ALA A 531 9.44 -21.67 -1.40
CA ALA A 531 8.93 -20.94 -0.26
C ALA A 531 7.44 -21.21 -0.02
N PRO A 532 6.95 -21.00 1.21
CA PRO A 532 5.52 -20.99 1.50
C PRO A 532 4.76 -20.02 0.59
N THR A 533 3.45 -20.24 0.46
CA THR A 533 2.57 -19.30 -0.26
C THR A 533 2.79 -17.88 0.28
N PRO A 534 3.12 -16.92 -0.58
CA PRO A 534 3.29 -15.53 -0.16
C PRO A 534 1.98 -14.95 0.34
N TYR A 535 2.07 -13.99 1.23
CA TYR A 535 0.91 -13.29 1.76
C TYR A 535 0.39 -12.22 0.79
N ASP A 536 1.30 -11.60 0.02
CA ASP A 536 1.00 -10.51 -0.92
C ASP A 536 1.86 -10.65 -2.19
N ASP A 537 1.89 -9.61 -3.03
CA ASP A 537 2.63 -9.57 -4.28
C ASP A 537 4.09 -9.97 -4.09
N VAL A 538 4.66 -10.61 -5.09
CA VAL A 538 6.06 -11.07 -5.06
C VAL A 538 6.97 -10.28 -6.01
N ALA A 539 6.41 -9.39 -6.84
CA ALA A 539 7.15 -8.52 -7.75
C ALA A 539 6.60 -7.09 -7.79
N TRP A 540 7.51 -6.13 -7.89
CA TRP A 540 7.24 -4.68 -7.95
C TRP A 540 8.32 -3.91 -8.69
N THR A 541 9.05 -4.51 -9.62
CA THR A 541 10.18 -3.91 -10.34
C THR A 541 9.75 -2.66 -11.09
N TYR A 542 10.20 -1.48 -10.65
CA TYR A 542 9.74 -0.19 -11.18
C TYR A 542 9.95 -0.05 -12.69
N PRO A 543 11.13 -0.32 -13.28
CA PRO A 543 11.27 -0.20 -14.73
C PRO A 543 10.21 -1.00 -15.51
N LEU A 544 9.86 -2.19 -15.04
CA LEU A 544 8.84 -3.03 -15.65
C LEU A 544 7.42 -2.49 -15.41
N HIS A 545 7.11 -2.04 -14.19
CA HIS A 545 5.79 -1.46 -13.89
C HIS A 545 5.52 -0.16 -14.65
N PHE A 546 6.56 0.62 -14.91
CA PHE A 546 6.45 1.85 -15.69
C PHE A 546 6.62 1.61 -17.19
N ASN A 547 7.02 0.40 -17.61
CA ASN A 547 7.39 0.07 -18.98
C ASN A 547 8.39 1.08 -19.56
N VAL A 548 9.51 1.26 -18.84
CA VAL A 548 10.63 2.15 -19.18
C VAL A 548 11.95 1.39 -19.10
N GLU A 549 12.92 1.83 -19.88
CA GLU A 549 14.28 1.29 -19.86
C GLU A 549 15.06 1.86 -18.68
N ALA A 550 15.78 0.99 -17.98
CA ALA A 550 16.74 1.37 -16.95
C ALA A 550 17.84 0.31 -16.91
N PHE A 551 19.08 0.76 -16.99
CA PHE A 551 20.24 -0.11 -17.13
C PHE A 551 21.08 -0.09 -15.86
N ALA A 552 21.33 -1.26 -15.28
CA ALA A 552 22.23 -1.42 -14.15
C ALA A 552 23.69 -1.33 -14.64
N VAL A 553 24.52 -0.54 -13.95
CA VAL A 553 25.95 -0.43 -14.22
C VAL A 553 26.74 -1.14 -13.14
N GLU A 554 27.48 -2.17 -13.56
CA GLU A 554 28.26 -3.05 -12.67
C GLU A 554 29.68 -2.53 -12.42
N ASP A 555 30.13 -1.53 -13.20
CA ASP A 555 31.44 -0.89 -13.05
C ASP A 555 31.38 0.32 -12.09
N SER A 556 32.16 0.24 -11.00
CA SER A 556 32.23 1.30 -9.99
C SER A 556 32.80 2.62 -10.51
N ILE A 557 33.45 2.59 -11.67
CA ILE A 557 34.11 3.76 -12.27
C ILE A 557 33.11 4.89 -12.58
N ILE A 558 31.84 4.52 -12.85
CA ILE A 558 30.76 5.49 -13.10
C ILE A 558 30.62 6.49 -11.94
N GLN A 559 30.85 6.05 -10.69
CA GLN A 559 30.72 6.92 -9.50
C GLN A 559 31.82 7.99 -9.41
N SER A 560 32.96 7.78 -10.08
CA SER A 560 34.07 8.69 -10.03
C SER A 560 34.32 9.48 -11.32
N GLU A 561 33.91 8.94 -12.48
CA GLU A 561 34.21 9.53 -13.78
C GLU A 561 33.02 10.25 -14.42
N LEU A 562 31.75 9.81 -14.10
CA LEU A 562 30.57 10.52 -14.60
C LEU A 562 30.29 11.74 -13.72
N GLU A 563 30.31 12.93 -14.33
CA GLU A 563 29.85 14.14 -13.69
C GLU A 563 28.33 14.16 -13.64
N VAL A 564 27.75 14.42 -12.47
CA VAL A 564 26.30 14.42 -12.26
C VAL A 564 25.84 15.64 -11.47
N GLN A 565 24.60 16.08 -11.75
CA GLN A 565 23.94 17.17 -11.03
C GLN A 565 22.76 16.62 -10.24
N PRO A 566 22.62 16.94 -8.94
CA PRO A 566 21.49 16.47 -8.13
C PRO A 566 20.16 17.06 -8.62
N ILE A 567 19.12 16.25 -8.65
CA ILE A 567 17.74 16.69 -8.96
C ILE A 567 17.05 17.02 -7.64
N THR A 568 16.62 18.27 -7.49
CA THR A 568 16.00 18.79 -6.25
C THR A 568 14.53 19.17 -6.40
N SER A 569 13.97 19.01 -7.59
CA SER A 569 12.57 19.30 -7.90
C SER A 569 11.97 18.20 -8.76
N MET A 570 10.63 18.15 -8.83
CA MET A 570 9.96 17.24 -9.75
C MET A 570 10.37 17.53 -11.19
N VAL A 571 10.55 16.48 -11.97
CA VAL A 571 10.97 16.53 -13.36
C VAL A 571 9.79 16.35 -14.29
N SER A 572 9.87 17.00 -15.46
CA SER A 572 9.07 16.69 -16.64
C SER A 572 10.01 16.55 -17.83
N ILE A 573 9.68 15.69 -18.75
CA ILE A 573 10.43 15.52 -20.00
C ILE A 573 9.54 16.08 -21.11
N PRO A 574 9.93 17.19 -21.72
CA PRO A 574 9.11 17.82 -22.74
C PRO A 574 9.07 16.96 -24.00
N GLY A 575 7.92 16.93 -24.65
CA GLY A 575 7.82 16.48 -26.04
C GLY A 575 8.21 17.57 -27.02
N GLU A 576 8.14 17.27 -28.31
CA GLU A 576 8.63 18.12 -29.38
C GLU A 576 7.80 18.01 -30.65
N VAL A 577 7.89 19.02 -31.48
CA VAL A 577 7.32 19.01 -32.84
C VAL A 577 8.45 19.06 -33.85
N GLU A 578 8.60 17.98 -34.57
CA GLU A 578 9.58 17.84 -35.64
C GLU A 578 9.01 18.20 -37.02
N GLY A 579 9.89 18.50 -38.01
CA GLY A 579 9.52 18.87 -39.37
C GLY A 579 9.27 20.37 -39.54
N GLY A 580 9.17 20.83 -40.77
CA GLY A 580 9.25 22.27 -41.07
C GLY A 580 8.02 22.89 -41.73
N SER A 581 7.28 22.19 -42.55
CA SER A 581 6.15 22.78 -43.30
C SER A 581 5.08 21.74 -43.60
N GLY A 582 3.91 21.93 -43.09
CA GLY A 582 2.76 21.05 -43.32
C GLY A 582 1.52 21.64 -42.67
N ASP A 583 0.41 21.03 -42.91
CA ASP A 583 -0.93 21.40 -42.50
C ASP A 583 -1.58 20.31 -41.60
N VAL A 584 -0.86 19.22 -41.34
CA VAL A 584 -1.27 18.08 -40.53
C VAL A 584 -0.18 17.75 -39.51
N TYR A 585 -0.56 17.34 -38.34
CA TYR A 585 0.34 16.89 -37.27
C TYR A 585 0.09 15.42 -36.95
N LEU A 586 1.15 14.61 -37.04
CA LEU A 586 1.13 13.19 -36.70
C LEU A 586 1.79 13.00 -35.35
N VAL A 587 1.03 12.52 -34.37
CA VAL A 587 1.54 12.18 -33.03
C VAL A 587 2.06 10.76 -33.05
N LYS A 588 3.31 10.54 -32.68
CA LYS A 588 3.90 9.20 -32.56
C LYS A 588 3.18 8.42 -31.45
N PRO A 589 2.65 7.20 -31.75
CA PRO A 589 2.04 6.36 -30.71
C PRO A 589 3.08 5.87 -29.70
N ASN A 590 2.80 5.97 -28.40
CA ASN A 590 3.79 5.64 -27.36
C ASN A 590 3.24 4.87 -26.16
N ALA A 591 1.93 4.61 -26.11
CA ALA A 591 1.25 3.94 -24.98
C ALA A 591 1.66 4.51 -23.60
N ALA A 592 1.82 5.82 -23.47
CA ALA A 592 2.13 6.46 -22.22
C ALA A 592 0.93 6.46 -21.27
N ALA A 593 1.19 6.43 -19.97
CA ALA A 593 0.12 6.39 -18.96
C ALA A 593 -0.79 7.63 -18.96
N ASN A 594 -0.33 8.76 -19.51
CA ASN A 594 -1.12 10.01 -19.65
C ASN A 594 -1.84 10.14 -21.01
N LEU A 595 -1.97 9.08 -21.79
CA LEU A 595 -2.56 9.09 -23.13
C LEU A 595 -3.96 9.72 -23.13
N LEU A 596 -4.79 9.35 -22.16
CA LEU A 596 -6.16 9.84 -22.05
C LEU A 596 -6.21 11.32 -21.64
N THR A 597 -5.38 11.75 -20.67
CA THR A 597 -5.21 13.17 -20.31
C THR A 597 -4.77 13.99 -21.53
N ALA A 598 -3.84 13.48 -22.29
CA ALA A 598 -3.33 14.16 -23.49
C ALA A 598 -4.43 14.32 -24.56
N ARG A 599 -5.30 13.30 -24.77
CA ARG A 599 -6.45 13.40 -25.67
C ARG A 599 -7.48 14.41 -25.17
N LEU A 600 -7.79 14.39 -23.88
CA LEU A 600 -8.72 15.36 -23.27
C LEU A 600 -8.21 16.80 -23.39
N ALA A 601 -6.90 17.03 -23.26
CA ALA A 601 -6.30 18.36 -23.35
C ALA A 601 -6.41 18.98 -24.76
N LEU A 602 -6.61 18.17 -25.80
CA LEU A 602 -6.84 18.67 -27.17
C LEU A 602 -8.26 19.25 -27.38
N GLY A 603 -9.17 19.01 -26.44
CA GLY A 603 -10.53 19.57 -26.48
C GLY A 603 -11.25 19.27 -27.79
N ASP A 604 -11.68 20.34 -28.47
CA ASP A 604 -12.45 20.29 -29.74
C ASP A 604 -11.58 20.07 -30.98
N VAL A 605 -10.25 19.91 -30.87
CA VAL A 605 -9.38 19.58 -32.02
C VAL A 605 -9.79 18.20 -32.56
N PRO A 606 -10.13 18.08 -33.85
CA PRO A 606 -10.40 16.78 -34.46
C PRO A 606 -9.17 15.89 -34.39
N VAL A 607 -9.33 14.69 -33.83
CA VAL A 607 -8.27 13.70 -33.70
C VAL A 607 -8.75 12.39 -34.30
N SER A 608 -7.96 11.82 -35.20
CA SER A 608 -8.18 10.47 -35.72
C SER A 608 -6.94 9.60 -35.49
N ALA A 609 -7.11 8.29 -35.43
CA ALA A 609 -6.01 7.33 -35.42
C ALA A 609 -5.81 6.74 -36.81
N VAL A 610 -4.58 6.48 -37.18
CA VAL A 610 -4.23 5.77 -38.43
C VAL A 610 -4.19 4.27 -38.12
N GLU A 611 -4.89 3.48 -38.94
CA GLU A 611 -5.03 2.02 -38.74
C GLU A 611 -3.81 1.20 -39.17
N GLY A 612 -2.96 1.77 -40.04
CA GLY A 612 -1.76 1.14 -40.57
C GLY A 612 -0.50 1.96 -40.32
N GLU A 613 0.62 1.49 -40.82
CA GLU A 613 1.88 2.25 -40.81
C GLU A 613 1.79 3.48 -41.71
N VAL A 614 2.48 4.57 -41.32
CA VAL A 614 2.57 5.82 -42.07
C VAL A 614 4.03 6.24 -42.27
N GLU A 615 4.48 6.36 -43.52
CA GLU A 615 5.80 6.89 -43.85
C GLU A 615 5.78 8.43 -43.72
N VAL A 616 6.43 8.99 -42.74
CA VAL A 616 6.61 10.43 -42.54
C VAL A 616 7.63 10.96 -43.56
N ASP A 617 8.75 10.27 -43.70
CA ASP A 617 9.81 10.49 -44.68
C ASP A 617 10.60 9.18 -44.92
N GLU A 618 11.76 9.26 -45.64
CA GLU A 618 12.58 8.09 -46.01
C GLU A 618 13.14 7.32 -44.80
N ASP A 619 13.27 7.96 -43.65
CA ASP A 619 13.89 7.40 -42.43
C ASP A 619 12.89 7.14 -41.31
N ILE A 620 11.68 7.68 -41.38
CA ILE A 620 10.70 7.65 -40.29
C ILE A 620 9.38 7.05 -40.76
N THR A 621 9.05 5.89 -40.20
CA THR A 621 7.72 5.24 -40.30
C THR A 621 7.07 5.20 -38.93
N LEU A 622 5.84 5.63 -38.82
CA LEU A 622 5.05 5.51 -37.60
C LEU A 622 4.22 4.22 -37.61
N ASP A 623 4.18 3.56 -36.50
CA ASP A 623 3.34 2.38 -36.27
C ASP A 623 1.85 2.72 -36.30
N PRO A 624 0.95 1.74 -36.49
CA PRO A 624 -0.50 1.90 -36.32
C PRO A 624 -0.87 2.58 -35.01
N GLY A 625 -1.92 3.40 -35.04
CA GLY A 625 -2.35 4.19 -33.88
C GLY A 625 -1.72 5.59 -33.80
N ALA A 626 -0.98 6.03 -34.84
CA ALA A 626 -0.52 7.42 -34.89
C ALA A 626 -1.74 8.37 -34.95
N TRP A 627 -1.75 9.41 -34.09
CA TRP A 627 -2.85 10.37 -34.13
C TRP A 627 -2.62 11.42 -35.23
N VAL A 628 -3.70 11.76 -35.89
CA VAL A 628 -3.76 12.85 -36.84
C VAL A 628 -4.48 14.03 -36.21
N LEU A 629 -3.78 15.15 -35.97
CA LEU A 629 -4.37 16.36 -35.44
C LEU A 629 -4.62 17.34 -36.60
N GLN A 630 -5.88 17.82 -36.71
CA GLN A 630 -6.29 18.77 -37.75
C GLN A 630 -6.51 20.15 -37.12
N THR A 631 -5.45 20.95 -37.05
CA THR A 631 -5.50 22.32 -36.55
C THR A 631 -4.54 23.25 -37.33
N GLU A 632 -4.90 24.51 -37.44
CA GLU A 632 -4.02 25.55 -37.97
C GLU A 632 -3.13 26.20 -36.89
N ASP A 633 -3.40 25.95 -35.61
CA ASP A 633 -2.64 26.56 -34.52
C ASP A 633 -1.41 25.72 -34.13
N SER A 634 -0.29 26.02 -34.78
CA SER A 634 0.97 25.32 -34.49
C SER A 634 1.47 25.52 -33.04
N ARG A 635 1.12 26.65 -32.42
CA ARG A 635 1.56 26.93 -31.02
C ARG A 635 0.80 26.08 -30.00
N GLU A 636 -0.46 25.85 -30.30
CA GLU A 636 -1.27 24.95 -29.48
C GLU A 636 -0.67 23.55 -29.50
N VAL A 637 -0.34 23.01 -30.65
CA VAL A 637 0.30 21.69 -30.78
C VAL A 637 1.68 21.65 -30.13
N GLU A 638 2.51 22.68 -30.35
CA GLU A 638 3.85 22.77 -29.72
C GLU A 638 3.78 22.80 -28.19
N ASN A 639 2.83 23.53 -27.62
CA ASN A 639 2.62 23.60 -26.17
C ASN A 639 2.08 22.27 -25.65
N TRP A 640 1.10 21.69 -26.30
CA TRP A 640 0.52 20.40 -25.96
C TRP A 640 1.59 19.28 -26.00
N ALA A 641 2.36 19.19 -27.09
CA ALA A 641 3.43 18.20 -27.21
C ALA A 641 4.44 18.32 -26.07
N ARG A 642 4.88 19.55 -25.80
CA ARG A 642 5.84 19.85 -24.70
C ARG A 642 5.29 19.48 -23.34
N GLU A 643 4.04 19.81 -23.06
CA GLU A 643 3.39 19.56 -21.75
C GLU A 643 3.16 18.07 -21.50
N HIS A 644 2.70 17.35 -22.50
CA HIS A 644 2.33 15.93 -22.36
C HIS A 644 3.44 14.95 -22.74
N GLY A 645 4.58 15.41 -23.26
CA GLY A 645 5.74 14.57 -23.55
C GLY A 645 5.63 13.76 -24.84
N PHE A 646 4.85 14.22 -25.84
CA PHE A 646 4.69 13.52 -27.11
C PHE A 646 5.63 14.05 -28.19
N THR A 647 6.12 13.15 -29.03
CA THR A 647 6.80 13.50 -30.29
C THR A 647 5.77 13.63 -31.40
N VAL A 648 5.79 14.76 -32.12
CA VAL A 648 4.82 15.10 -33.15
C VAL A 648 5.55 15.48 -34.42
N PHE A 649 5.10 14.95 -35.55
CA PHE A 649 5.66 15.28 -36.87
C PHE A 649 4.73 16.23 -37.64
N ARG A 650 5.23 17.39 -38.05
CA ARG A 650 4.48 18.29 -38.90
C ARG A 650 4.68 17.93 -40.36
N VAL A 651 3.65 17.42 -41.01
CA VAL A 651 3.71 16.85 -42.35
C VAL A 651 2.71 17.51 -43.30
N ARG A 652 2.90 17.27 -44.60
CA ARG A 652 1.89 17.64 -45.60
C ARG A 652 0.80 16.55 -45.64
N ASN A 653 -0.44 16.95 -45.92
CA ASN A 653 -1.58 16.04 -45.98
C ASN A 653 -1.38 14.83 -46.92
N ARG A 654 -0.55 14.99 -47.98
CA ARG A 654 -0.23 13.88 -48.89
C ARG A 654 0.43 12.66 -48.27
N VAL A 655 0.97 12.80 -47.04
CA VAL A 655 1.52 11.67 -46.25
C VAL A 655 0.42 10.71 -45.88
N LEU A 656 -0.82 11.18 -45.79
CA LEU A 656 -2.00 10.40 -45.49
C LEU A 656 -2.73 9.86 -46.74
N ASP A 657 -2.16 10.06 -47.96
CA ASP A 657 -2.79 9.58 -49.18
C ASP A 657 -2.87 8.03 -49.19
N GLY A 658 -4.08 7.52 -49.03
CA GLY A 658 -4.33 6.06 -48.97
C GLY A 658 -4.31 5.46 -47.54
N ALA A 659 -4.00 6.26 -46.52
CA ALA A 659 -4.12 5.82 -45.11
C ALA A 659 -5.61 5.69 -44.71
N VAL A 660 -5.92 4.62 -44.01
CA VAL A 660 -7.23 4.42 -43.35
C VAL A 660 -7.14 5.04 -41.99
N THR A 661 -8.15 5.81 -41.61
CA THR A 661 -8.22 6.45 -40.29
C THR A 661 -9.61 6.33 -39.72
N HIS A 662 -9.73 6.25 -38.37
CA HIS A 662 -10.99 6.39 -37.65
C HIS A 662 -10.88 7.54 -36.64
N GLU A 663 -12.02 8.09 -36.21
CA GLU A 663 -12.06 9.20 -35.28
C GLU A 663 -11.83 8.69 -33.82
N LEU A 664 -11.04 9.44 -33.05
CA LEU A 664 -10.87 9.17 -31.62
C LEU A 664 -11.90 9.97 -30.79
N ASP A 665 -13.12 9.49 -30.78
CA ASP A 665 -14.24 10.09 -30.07
C ASP A 665 -14.07 9.87 -28.55
N LEU A 666 -14.33 10.93 -27.77
CA LEU A 666 -14.36 10.81 -26.32
C LEU A 666 -15.72 10.24 -25.87
N PRO A 667 -15.74 9.03 -25.27
CA PRO A 667 -16.97 8.39 -24.89
C PRO A 667 -17.55 8.92 -23.59
N LYS A 668 -18.86 8.73 -23.39
CA LYS A 668 -19.51 8.80 -22.08
C LYS A 668 -19.31 7.49 -21.35
N ILE A 669 -18.64 7.55 -20.19
CA ILE A 669 -18.21 6.39 -19.45
C ILE A 669 -19.10 6.17 -18.22
N ALA A 670 -19.54 4.93 -18.02
CA ALA A 670 -20.02 4.46 -16.72
C ALA A 670 -18.98 3.52 -16.11
N LEU A 671 -18.55 3.82 -14.89
CA LEU A 671 -17.72 2.95 -14.08
C LEU A 671 -18.64 2.14 -13.14
N LEU A 672 -18.61 0.82 -13.30
CA LEU A 672 -19.45 -0.09 -12.54
C LEU A 672 -18.75 -0.57 -11.27
N HIS A 673 -19.50 -0.73 -10.20
CA HIS A 673 -18.99 -1.27 -8.94
C HIS A 673 -19.97 -2.23 -8.27
N THR A 674 -19.47 -2.96 -7.27
CA THR A 674 -20.28 -3.81 -6.39
C THR A 674 -20.23 -3.28 -4.96
N TRP A 675 -21.30 -3.49 -4.21
CA TRP A 675 -21.33 -3.20 -2.76
C TRP A 675 -20.58 -4.24 -1.93
N THR A 676 -20.27 -5.39 -2.53
CA THR A 676 -19.51 -6.46 -1.88
C THR A 676 -18.00 -6.23 -1.89
N ARG A 677 -17.50 -5.40 -2.82
CA ARG A 677 -16.06 -5.16 -3.06
C ARG A 677 -15.83 -3.78 -3.68
N THR A 678 -15.37 -2.85 -2.88
CA THR A 678 -15.12 -1.46 -3.28
C THR A 678 -13.63 -1.09 -3.29
N GLN A 679 -12.73 -2.03 -2.93
CA GLN A 679 -11.30 -1.76 -2.82
C GLN A 679 -10.63 -1.59 -4.18
N ASP A 680 -10.75 -2.59 -5.03
CA ASP A 680 -9.98 -2.62 -6.29
C ASP A 680 -10.55 -1.62 -7.30
N GLU A 681 -11.87 -1.44 -7.33
CA GLU A 681 -12.51 -0.39 -8.13
C GLU A 681 -12.11 1.02 -7.66
N GLY A 682 -11.80 1.18 -6.40
CA GLY A 682 -11.30 2.44 -5.85
C GLY A 682 -9.97 2.87 -6.49
N TRP A 683 -9.10 1.93 -6.81
CA TRP A 683 -7.90 2.20 -7.59
C TRP A 683 -8.22 2.64 -9.03
N ALA A 684 -9.24 2.04 -9.66
CA ALA A 684 -9.70 2.47 -10.97
C ALA A 684 -10.25 3.90 -10.93
N ARG A 685 -11.09 4.24 -9.92
CA ARG A 685 -11.57 5.64 -9.71
C ARG A 685 -10.40 6.60 -9.50
N PHE A 686 -9.44 6.23 -8.65
CA PHE A 686 -8.25 7.04 -8.43
C PHE A 686 -7.52 7.29 -9.75
N THR A 687 -7.30 6.25 -10.55
CA THR A 687 -6.59 6.37 -11.82
C THR A 687 -7.34 7.24 -12.83
N LEU A 688 -8.65 7.08 -12.96
CA LEU A 688 -9.48 7.92 -13.85
C LEU A 688 -9.51 9.39 -13.37
N ASP A 689 -9.64 9.63 -12.08
CA ASP A 689 -9.60 10.99 -11.51
C ASP A 689 -8.23 11.65 -11.76
N GLN A 690 -7.11 10.90 -11.67
CA GLN A 690 -5.77 11.42 -12.00
C GLN A 690 -5.64 11.77 -13.49
N GLN A 691 -6.36 11.09 -14.38
CA GLN A 691 -6.39 11.39 -15.80
C GLN A 691 -7.36 12.55 -16.14
N GLY A 692 -8.14 13.03 -15.17
CA GLY A 692 -9.15 14.06 -15.42
C GLY A 692 -10.36 13.59 -16.20
N VAL A 693 -10.65 12.29 -16.16
CA VAL A 693 -11.76 11.66 -16.89
C VAL A 693 -13.07 11.79 -16.13
N GLU A 694 -14.10 12.28 -16.80
CA GLU A 694 -15.46 12.28 -16.25
C GLU A 694 -16.12 10.91 -16.48
N TYR A 695 -16.77 10.37 -15.45
CA TYR A 695 -17.54 9.14 -15.50
C TYR A 695 -18.71 9.16 -14.53
N ASP A 696 -19.77 8.42 -14.85
CA ASP A 696 -20.82 8.13 -13.89
C ASP A 696 -20.45 6.87 -13.10
N TYR A 697 -20.53 6.94 -11.77
CA TYR A 697 -20.22 5.84 -10.88
C TYR A 697 -21.51 5.11 -10.48
N ILE A 698 -21.63 3.82 -10.87
CA ILE A 698 -22.90 3.08 -10.85
C ILE A 698 -22.77 1.76 -10.11
N GLY A 699 -23.54 1.61 -9.02
CA GLY A 699 -23.67 0.36 -8.29
C GLY A 699 -24.42 -0.72 -9.10
N GLU A 700 -23.99 -1.96 -8.91
CA GLU A 700 -24.58 -3.14 -9.53
C GLU A 700 -26.09 -3.27 -9.34
N ASP A 701 -26.62 -2.78 -8.21
CA ASP A 701 -28.03 -2.78 -7.85
C ASP A 701 -28.89 -1.88 -8.75
N ARG A 702 -28.27 -0.92 -9.45
CA ARG A 702 -29.02 0.08 -10.26
C ARG A 702 -29.03 -0.20 -11.75
N ILE A 703 -28.02 -0.90 -12.27
CA ILE A 703 -27.78 -0.99 -13.72
C ILE A 703 -28.97 -1.59 -14.49
N GLY A 704 -29.66 -2.58 -13.93
CA GLY A 704 -30.85 -3.20 -14.52
C GLY A 704 -32.10 -2.29 -14.55
N HIS A 705 -32.07 -1.19 -13.82
CA HIS A 705 -33.22 -0.29 -13.67
C HIS A 705 -33.04 1.07 -14.36
N MET A 706 -31.93 1.28 -15.06
CA MET A 706 -31.60 2.58 -15.68
C MET A 706 -32.24 2.80 -17.07
N GLY A 707 -32.95 1.82 -17.59
CA GLY A 707 -33.50 1.87 -18.95
C GLY A 707 -32.42 1.52 -20.00
N PHE A 708 -32.52 2.10 -21.21
CA PHE A 708 -31.55 1.84 -22.28
C PHE A 708 -30.21 2.51 -21.95
N LEU A 709 -29.20 1.69 -21.67
CA LEU A 709 -27.88 2.18 -21.27
C LEU A 709 -27.16 2.90 -22.41
N LYS A 710 -27.35 2.46 -23.67
CA LYS A 710 -26.72 3.06 -24.86
C LYS A 710 -27.17 4.50 -25.12
N ASP A 711 -28.37 4.88 -24.68
CA ASP A 711 -28.82 6.29 -24.73
C ASP A 711 -28.00 7.22 -23.82
N ARG A 712 -27.28 6.67 -22.86
CA ARG A 712 -26.56 7.40 -21.82
C ARG A 712 -25.05 7.27 -21.93
N TYR A 713 -24.55 6.08 -22.27
CA TYR A 713 -23.15 5.71 -22.22
C TYR A 713 -22.69 5.09 -23.52
N ASP A 714 -21.42 5.22 -23.76
CA ASP A 714 -20.71 4.61 -24.89
C ASP A 714 -19.80 3.49 -24.40
N VAL A 715 -19.27 3.62 -23.17
CA VAL A 715 -18.42 2.65 -22.51
C VAL A 715 -18.97 2.30 -21.14
N LEU A 716 -19.06 1.01 -20.85
CA LEU A 716 -19.20 0.47 -19.49
C LEU A 716 -17.86 -0.14 -19.07
N LEU A 717 -17.23 0.40 -18.04
CA LEU A 717 -15.98 -0.13 -17.48
C LEU A 717 -16.28 -0.83 -16.16
N PHE A 718 -15.98 -2.14 -16.10
CA PHE A 718 -16.08 -2.92 -14.87
C PHE A 718 -14.67 -3.30 -14.40
N PRO A 719 -14.13 -2.66 -13.36
CA PRO A 719 -12.80 -2.91 -12.83
C PRO A 719 -12.66 -4.28 -12.18
N HIS A 720 -11.42 -4.67 -11.93
CA HIS A 720 -11.08 -5.84 -11.12
C HIS A 720 -11.80 -5.84 -9.77
N GLN A 721 -12.23 -7.02 -9.30
CA GLN A 721 -12.99 -7.18 -8.05
C GLN A 721 -12.26 -8.01 -6.99
N GLY A 722 -11.00 -8.37 -7.21
CA GLY A 722 -10.11 -9.03 -6.26
C GLY A 722 -10.63 -10.32 -5.61
N ALA A 723 -11.56 -11.05 -6.23
CA ALA A 723 -12.28 -12.11 -5.57
C ALA A 723 -12.34 -13.41 -6.36
N ARG A 724 -12.53 -14.53 -5.64
CA ARG A 724 -12.99 -15.79 -6.26
C ARG A 724 -14.49 -15.73 -6.48
N ASN A 725 -14.98 -16.43 -7.52
CA ASN A 725 -16.39 -16.47 -7.91
C ASN A 725 -16.98 -15.09 -8.20
N THR A 726 -16.22 -14.25 -8.90
CA THR A 726 -16.57 -12.83 -9.11
C THR A 726 -17.86 -12.67 -9.88
N ALA A 727 -18.06 -13.39 -10.98
CA ALA A 727 -19.31 -13.35 -11.76
C ALA A 727 -20.54 -13.63 -10.88
N ARG A 728 -20.46 -14.65 -10.03
CA ARG A 728 -21.55 -14.97 -9.10
C ARG A 728 -21.78 -13.86 -8.07
N ARG A 729 -20.73 -13.25 -7.54
CA ARG A 729 -20.84 -12.16 -6.56
C ARG A 729 -21.45 -10.91 -7.17
N ILE A 730 -21.04 -10.53 -8.36
CA ILE A 730 -21.65 -9.43 -9.11
C ILE A 730 -23.14 -9.70 -9.37
N PHE A 731 -23.46 -10.94 -9.75
CA PHE A 731 -24.85 -11.34 -10.03
C PHE A 731 -25.75 -11.35 -8.78
N GLN A 732 -25.24 -11.89 -7.65
CA GLN A 732 -26.02 -12.07 -6.42
C GLN A 732 -25.93 -10.88 -5.47
N GLY A 733 -24.77 -10.18 -5.41
CA GLY A 733 -24.50 -9.08 -4.48
C GLY A 733 -24.51 -9.50 -3.02
N LEU A 734 -24.88 -8.57 -2.16
CA LEU A 734 -25.09 -8.81 -0.73
C LEU A 734 -26.34 -9.66 -0.50
N ASP A 735 -26.29 -10.53 0.53
CA ASP A 735 -27.39 -11.45 0.83
C ASP A 735 -28.67 -10.67 1.18
N PRO A 736 -29.80 -10.99 0.54
CA PRO A 736 -31.11 -10.39 0.88
C PRO A 736 -31.52 -10.56 2.35
N ASP A 737 -31.06 -11.60 3.02
CA ASP A 737 -31.34 -11.82 4.44
C ASP A 737 -30.61 -10.84 5.38
N ASP A 738 -29.55 -10.16 4.89
CA ASP A 738 -28.82 -9.12 5.62
C ASP A 738 -29.54 -7.77 5.66
N GLY A 739 -30.61 -7.58 4.90
CA GLY A 739 -31.18 -6.28 4.65
C GLY A 739 -32.58 -5.98 5.19
N PRO A 740 -33.00 -4.74 4.90
CA PRO A 740 -32.43 -3.73 4.00
C PRO A 740 -31.23 -2.98 4.61
N LEU A 741 -30.14 -2.82 3.84
CA LEU A 741 -28.93 -2.09 4.21
C LEU A 741 -28.83 -0.76 3.43
N ALA A 742 -29.03 0.36 4.09
CA ALA A 742 -28.90 1.68 3.49
C ALA A 742 -27.50 2.28 3.71
N TYR A 743 -26.89 2.79 2.67
CA TYR A 743 -25.69 3.60 2.75
C TYR A 743 -25.97 5.03 2.26
N THR A 744 -26.82 5.72 3.00
CA THR A 744 -27.27 7.08 2.68
C THR A 744 -26.90 8.05 3.78
N ARG A 745 -26.51 9.27 3.37
CA ARG A 745 -26.22 10.36 4.29
C ARG A 745 -27.52 10.82 4.98
N THR A 746 -27.46 10.92 6.30
CA THR A 746 -28.52 11.50 7.14
C THR A 746 -27.90 12.41 8.19
N PRO A 747 -28.69 13.26 8.89
CA PRO A 747 -28.15 14.06 10.00
C PRO A 747 -27.53 13.22 11.13
N GLU A 748 -27.99 11.99 11.33
CA GLU A 748 -27.50 11.04 12.33
C GLU A 748 -26.25 10.30 11.86
N TYR A 749 -26.13 10.07 10.55
CA TYR A 749 -25.00 9.35 9.92
C TYR A 749 -24.43 10.19 8.78
N PRO A 750 -23.72 11.29 9.10
CA PRO A 750 -23.30 12.27 8.11
C PRO A 750 -22.15 11.81 7.21
N THR A 751 -21.47 10.73 7.55
CA THR A 751 -20.31 10.22 6.82
C THR A 751 -20.68 9.19 5.75
N HIS A 752 -21.93 8.67 5.77
CA HIS A 752 -22.41 7.72 4.78
C HIS A 752 -22.83 8.41 3.47
N GLY A 753 -23.00 7.61 2.40
CA GLY A 753 -23.49 8.09 1.11
C GLY A 753 -22.44 8.78 0.25
N PHE A 754 -21.16 8.47 0.47
CA PHE A 754 -20.04 8.90 -0.36
C PHE A 754 -18.96 7.81 -0.37
N PRO A 755 -18.32 7.52 -1.52
CA PRO A 755 -18.47 8.15 -2.84
C PRO A 755 -19.76 7.79 -3.62
N ASP A 756 -20.46 6.74 -3.25
CA ASP A 756 -21.78 6.39 -3.77
C ASP A 756 -22.80 6.21 -2.63
N SER A 757 -24.08 6.17 -2.98
CA SER A 757 -25.15 6.00 -2.02
C SER A 757 -26.25 5.04 -2.52
N SER A 758 -26.75 4.18 -1.64
CA SER A 758 -27.92 3.33 -1.92
C SER A 758 -28.87 3.38 -0.74
N SER A 759 -30.16 3.40 -1.03
CA SER A 759 -31.19 3.21 -0.01
C SER A 759 -31.30 1.75 0.45
N ASN A 760 -30.75 0.84 -0.34
CA ASN A 760 -30.61 -0.57 -0.02
C ASN A 760 -29.52 -1.20 -0.90
N MET A 761 -28.41 -1.60 -0.30
CA MET A 761 -27.27 -2.23 -0.97
C MET A 761 -27.45 -3.74 -1.19
N VAL A 762 -28.52 -4.32 -0.68
CA VAL A 762 -28.77 -5.76 -0.72
C VAL A 762 -29.18 -6.20 -2.13
N GLY A 763 -28.70 -7.36 -2.53
CA GLY A 763 -28.86 -7.87 -3.88
C GLY A 763 -27.70 -7.43 -4.79
N GLY A 764 -27.66 -8.00 -5.98
CA GLY A 764 -26.64 -7.70 -6.99
C GLY A 764 -27.28 -7.29 -8.31
N MET A 765 -26.51 -7.42 -9.37
CA MET A 765 -26.93 -7.04 -10.72
C MET A 765 -28.18 -7.81 -11.21
N GLY A 766 -28.33 -9.08 -10.84
CA GLY A 766 -29.45 -9.92 -11.26
C GLY A 766 -29.51 -10.14 -12.76
N TYR A 767 -30.63 -10.72 -13.21
CA TYR A 767 -30.88 -10.93 -14.65
C TYR A 767 -31.14 -9.62 -15.39
N GLU A 768 -31.78 -8.66 -14.73
CA GLU A 768 -32.09 -7.35 -15.31
C GLU A 768 -30.81 -6.60 -15.72
N GLY A 769 -29.78 -6.62 -14.86
CA GLY A 769 -28.50 -6.00 -15.15
C GLY A 769 -27.72 -6.71 -16.25
N LEU A 770 -27.69 -8.04 -16.23
CA LEU A 770 -27.07 -8.82 -17.31
C LEU A 770 -27.72 -8.56 -18.67
N VAL A 771 -29.06 -8.49 -18.72
CA VAL A 771 -29.80 -8.17 -19.95
C VAL A 771 -29.50 -6.75 -20.40
N ALA A 772 -29.43 -5.79 -19.47
CA ALA A 772 -29.11 -4.39 -19.78
C ALA A 772 -27.73 -4.25 -20.39
N ILE A 773 -26.69 -4.94 -19.84
CA ILE A 773 -25.33 -4.94 -20.41
C ILE A 773 -25.33 -5.60 -21.79
N ARG A 774 -25.98 -6.76 -21.96
CA ARG A 774 -26.05 -7.44 -23.25
C ARG A 774 -26.71 -6.57 -24.31
N ASP A 775 -27.84 -5.94 -24.00
CA ASP A 775 -28.57 -5.08 -24.92
C ASP A 775 -27.74 -3.82 -25.23
N PHE A 776 -27.03 -3.25 -24.24
CA PHE A 776 -26.08 -2.15 -24.44
C PHE A 776 -25.02 -2.49 -25.50
N VAL A 777 -24.39 -3.67 -25.38
CA VAL A 777 -23.36 -4.09 -26.35
C VAL A 777 -23.98 -4.37 -27.73
N ASN A 778 -25.13 -5.07 -27.77
CA ASN A 778 -25.82 -5.34 -29.02
C ASN A 778 -26.20 -4.06 -29.79
N GLU A 779 -26.42 -2.95 -29.11
CA GLU A 779 -26.79 -1.65 -29.68
C GLU A 779 -25.58 -0.74 -29.96
N GLY A 780 -24.34 -1.26 -29.86
CA GLY A 780 -23.10 -0.57 -30.26
C GLY A 780 -22.34 0.08 -29.11
N GLY A 781 -22.57 -0.31 -27.85
CA GLY A 781 -21.75 0.08 -26.71
C GLY A 781 -20.57 -0.86 -26.50
N THR A 782 -19.54 -0.39 -25.82
CA THR A 782 -18.35 -1.19 -25.51
C THR A 782 -18.31 -1.51 -24.01
N PHE A 783 -18.29 -2.81 -23.70
CA PHE A 783 -18.17 -3.31 -22.34
C PHE A 783 -16.74 -3.77 -22.08
N ILE A 784 -16.06 -3.07 -21.17
CA ILE A 784 -14.67 -3.34 -20.78
C ILE A 784 -14.70 -3.99 -19.38
N ALA A 785 -14.26 -5.25 -19.29
CA ALA A 785 -14.17 -5.99 -18.03
C ALA A 785 -12.70 -6.32 -17.70
N VAL A 786 -12.25 -5.92 -16.51
CA VAL A 786 -10.84 -5.99 -16.13
C VAL A 786 -10.61 -7.07 -15.06
N GLY A 787 -9.59 -7.91 -15.26
CA GLY A 787 -9.19 -8.93 -14.31
C GLY A 787 -10.32 -9.89 -13.96
N SER A 788 -10.64 -10.05 -12.68
CA SER A 788 -11.69 -10.98 -12.25
C SER A 788 -13.11 -10.62 -12.73
N ALA A 789 -13.38 -9.34 -13.07
CA ALA A 789 -14.64 -8.94 -13.66
C ALA A 789 -14.86 -9.56 -15.06
N SER A 790 -13.80 -9.94 -15.76
CA SER A 790 -13.85 -10.65 -17.05
C SER A 790 -14.59 -11.98 -16.96
N THR A 791 -14.71 -12.57 -15.76
CA THR A 791 -15.51 -13.79 -15.57
C THR A 791 -16.99 -13.56 -15.79
N LEU A 792 -17.49 -12.33 -15.67
CA LEU A 792 -18.92 -12.03 -15.86
C LEU A 792 -19.37 -12.32 -17.31
N PRO A 793 -18.83 -11.71 -18.38
CA PRO A 793 -19.24 -12.00 -19.74
C PRO A 793 -18.94 -13.46 -20.16
N LEU A 794 -17.91 -14.08 -19.59
CA LEU A 794 -17.55 -15.47 -19.88
C LEU A 794 -18.52 -16.48 -19.27
N GLU A 795 -18.80 -16.40 -17.97
CA GLU A 795 -19.66 -17.34 -17.26
C GLU A 795 -21.14 -17.22 -17.68
N PHE A 796 -21.58 -16.02 -18.10
CA PHE A 796 -22.94 -15.80 -18.57
C PHE A 796 -23.10 -15.92 -20.10
N GLY A 797 -22.06 -16.37 -20.81
CA GLY A 797 -22.13 -16.72 -22.24
C GLY A 797 -22.36 -15.53 -23.17
N MET A 798 -21.85 -14.37 -22.82
CA MET A 798 -21.86 -13.18 -23.69
C MET A 798 -20.77 -13.26 -24.76
N LEU A 799 -19.66 -13.96 -24.48
CA LEU A 799 -18.58 -14.30 -25.38
C LEU A 799 -18.65 -15.77 -25.77
N ARG A 800 -18.22 -16.12 -26.98
CA ARG A 800 -18.33 -17.49 -27.50
C ARG A 800 -16.98 -18.13 -27.77
N ASP A 801 -16.01 -17.34 -28.19
CA ASP A 801 -14.77 -17.81 -28.80
C ASP A 801 -13.63 -17.88 -27.79
N VAL A 802 -13.82 -17.32 -26.62
CA VAL A 802 -12.89 -17.33 -25.48
C VAL A 802 -13.51 -17.98 -24.24
N SER A 803 -12.70 -18.68 -23.49
CA SER A 803 -13.13 -19.40 -22.27
C SER A 803 -12.12 -19.20 -21.11
N ILE A 804 -12.53 -19.60 -19.92
CA ILE A 804 -11.64 -19.64 -18.75
C ILE A 804 -10.93 -20.97 -18.74
N GLN A 805 -9.60 -20.95 -18.82
CA GLN A 805 -8.78 -22.15 -18.71
C GLN A 805 -8.87 -22.75 -17.31
N ALA A 806 -9.05 -24.05 -17.20
CA ALA A 806 -8.94 -24.75 -15.93
C ALA A 806 -7.48 -24.81 -15.47
N ALA A 807 -7.13 -23.99 -14.48
CA ALA A 807 -5.75 -23.78 -14.04
C ALA A 807 -5.50 -24.36 -12.64
N GLU A 808 -5.84 -25.65 -12.40
CA GLU A 808 -5.65 -26.30 -11.09
C GLU A 808 -4.21 -26.28 -10.55
N SER A 809 -3.21 -26.16 -11.45
CA SER A 809 -1.79 -26.16 -11.11
C SER A 809 -1.10 -24.79 -11.27
N THR A 810 -1.79 -23.79 -11.81
CA THR A 810 -1.20 -22.46 -12.07
C THR A 810 -1.39 -21.54 -10.86
N PHE A 811 -0.29 -20.94 -10.42
CA PHE A 811 -0.27 -20.04 -9.27
C PHE A 811 0.70 -18.86 -9.53
N ILE A 812 0.13 -17.69 -9.69
CA ILE A 812 0.85 -16.43 -9.96
C ILE A 812 0.43 -15.40 -8.91
N PRO A 813 1.22 -15.24 -7.84
CA PRO A 813 0.87 -14.40 -6.70
C PRO A 813 1.38 -12.96 -6.85
N GLY A 814 0.94 -12.22 -7.86
CA GLY A 814 1.41 -10.85 -8.09
C GLY A 814 2.84 -10.83 -8.67
N SER A 815 2.94 -11.16 -9.96
CA SER A 815 4.20 -11.24 -10.71
C SER A 815 4.12 -10.43 -11.99
N ILE A 816 5.27 -10.10 -12.56
CA ILE A 816 5.37 -9.42 -13.84
C ILE A 816 5.75 -10.46 -14.90
N LEU A 817 4.88 -10.64 -15.86
CA LEU A 817 5.02 -11.58 -16.96
C LEU A 817 5.34 -10.87 -18.27
N LYS A 818 5.92 -11.57 -19.21
CA LYS A 818 6.14 -11.06 -20.55
C LYS A 818 4.88 -11.26 -21.40
N GLY A 819 4.32 -10.16 -21.91
CA GLY A 819 3.31 -10.13 -22.95
C GLY A 819 3.92 -9.87 -24.30
N GLU A 820 3.29 -10.37 -25.34
CA GLU A 820 3.60 -10.14 -26.75
C GLU A 820 2.39 -9.50 -27.44
N VAL A 821 2.63 -8.51 -28.27
CA VAL A 821 1.60 -7.89 -29.11
C VAL A 821 1.26 -8.87 -30.23
N ALA A 822 0.08 -9.48 -30.15
CA ALA A 822 -0.36 -10.46 -31.15
C ALA A 822 -0.67 -9.80 -32.49
N ARG A 823 -1.30 -8.61 -32.43
CA ARG A 823 -1.66 -7.82 -33.61
C ARG A 823 -1.30 -6.35 -33.40
N ARG A 824 -0.32 -5.84 -34.16
CA ARG A 824 0.12 -4.42 -34.06
C ARG A 824 -0.92 -3.43 -34.56
N ASP A 825 -1.76 -3.85 -35.50
CA ASP A 825 -2.86 -3.08 -36.09
C ASP A 825 -4.14 -3.09 -35.21
N HIS A 826 -4.19 -3.91 -34.18
CA HIS A 826 -5.33 -3.93 -33.25
C HIS A 826 -5.32 -2.68 -32.35
N PRO A 827 -6.43 -1.90 -32.27
CA PRO A 827 -6.47 -0.64 -31.52
C PRO A 827 -6.04 -0.75 -30.05
N LEU A 828 -6.32 -1.85 -29.38
CA LEU A 828 -5.89 -2.08 -28.00
C LEU A 828 -4.37 -2.11 -27.82
N ALA A 829 -3.61 -2.43 -28.89
CA ALA A 829 -2.16 -2.54 -28.87
C ALA A 829 -1.43 -1.27 -29.31
N TYR A 830 -2.15 -0.23 -29.74
CA TYR A 830 -1.53 1.00 -30.26
C TYR A 830 -0.50 1.60 -29.28
N GLY A 831 0.68 1.91 -29.82
CA GLY A 831 1.81 2.49 -29.08
C GLY A 831 2.64 1.51 -28.27
N TYR A 832 2.28 0.22 -28.25
CA TYR A 832 3.14 -0.83 -27.72
C TYR A 832 4.04 -1.40 -28.80
N GLY A 833 5.29 -1.74 -28.42
CA GLY A 833 6.22 -2.44 -29.32
C GLY A 833 5.87 -3.93 -29.43
N GLU A 834 6.86 -4.77 -29.76
CA GLU A 834 6.64 -6.22 -29.92
C GLU A 834 6.25 -6.92 -28.61
N SER A 835 6.68 -6.41 -27.46
CA SER A 835 6.40 -6.99 -26.15
C SER A 835 6.27 -5.93 -25.06
N LEU A 836 5.59 -6.30 -23.97
CA LEU A 836 5.37 -5.44 -22.83
C LEU A 836 5.36 -6.27 -21.52
N PRO A 837 5.74 -5.66 -20.39
CA PRO A 837 5.54 -6.28 -19.09
C PRO A 837 4.06 -6.21 -18.69
N LEU A 838 3.51 -7.33 -18.21
CA LEU A 838 2.14 -7.47 -17.72
C LEU A 838 2.16 -7.84 -16.25
N TYR A 839 1.52 -7.06 -15.40
CA TYR A 839 1.34 -7.45 -14.01
C TYR A 839 0.15 -8.41 -13.89
N HIS A 840 0.37 -9.59 -13.32
CA HIS A 840 -0.66 -10.61 -13.17
C HIS A 840 -0.74 -11.16 -11.75
N GLN A 841 -1.97 -11.27 -11.23
CA GLN A 841 -2.28 -11.85 -9.93
C GLN A 841 -3.52 -12.75 -10.02
N TYR A 842 -3.37 -14.05 -9.76
CA TYR A 842 -4.42 -15.06 -9.56
C TYR A 842 -5.43 -15.32 -10.70
N GLY A 843 -5.26 -14.82 -11.92
CA GLY A 843 -6.16 -15.06 -13.05
C GLY A 843 -7.39 -14.10 -13.08
N PRO A 844 -8.36 -14.26 -13.98
CA PRO A 844 -8.65 -15.45 -14.80
C PRO A 844 -7.60 -15.71 -15.88
N TYR A 845 -7.39 -16.99 -16.20
CA TYR A 845 -6.58 -17.39 -17.33
C TYR A 845 -7.51 -17.64 -18.51
N LEU A 846 -7.27 -16.89 -19.58
CA LEU A 846 -8.08 -16.94 -20.79
C LEU A 846 -7.52 -18.02 -21.74
N SER A 847 -8.38 -18.61 -22.57
CA SER A 847 -7.98 -19.53 -23.63
C SER A 847 -8.94 -19.41 -24.80
N VAL A 848 -8.41 -19.44 -26.02
CA VAL A 848 -9.15 -19.43 -27.29
C VAL A 848 -8.89 -20.70 -28.06
N SER A 849 -9.77 -21.04 -29.02
CA SER A 849 -9.53 -22.14 -29.94
C SER A 849 -8.56 -21.73 -31.03
N GLU A 850 -7.72 -22.67 -31.55
CA GLU A 850 -6.72 -22.41 -32.60
C GLU A 850 -7.32 -21.82 -33.92
N GLU A 851 -8.62 -21.82 -34.08
CA GLU A 851 -9.31 -21.33 -35.30
C GLU A 851 -9.79 -19.89 -35.16
N GLU A 852 -9.66 -19.27 -33.93
CA GLU A 852 -10.31 -18.01 -33.60
C GLU A 852 -9.37 -17.10 -32.77
N ASP A 853 -8.19 -16.79 -33.33
CA ASP A 853 -7.18 -15.95 -32.72
C ASP A 853 -7.27 -14.44 -33.08
N ASP A 854 -8.19 -14.07 -33.98
CA ASP A 854 -8.34 -12.70 -34.46
C ASP A 854 -8.66 -11.66 -33.36
N GLY A 855 -9.30 -12.09 -32.27
CA GLY A 855 -9.64 -11.24 -31.12
C GLY A 855 -8.50 -10.99 -30.14
N ILE A 856 -7.36 -11.67 -30.28
CA ILE A 856 -6.22 -11.52 -29.37
C ILE A 856 -5.44 -10.25 -29.69
N ALA A 857 -5.49 -9.27 -28.80
CA ALA A 857 -4.65 -8.07 -28.91
C ALA A 857 -3.26 -8.30 -28.30
N ILE A 858 -3.24 -8.84 -27.07
CA ILE A 858 -2.02 -9.18 -26.32
C ILE A 858 -2.10 -10.63 -25.84
N ALA A 859 -1.05 -11.41 -26.09
CA ALA A 859 -0.88 -12.77 -25.56
C ALA A 859 0.25 -12.81 -24.54
N TYR A 860 0.27 -13.83 -23.68
CA TYR A 860 1.48 -14.15 -22.94
C TYR A 860 2.53 -14.73 -23.91
N THR A 861 3.82 -14.41 -23.64
CA THR A 861 4.89 -14.84 -24.57
C THR A 861 4.81 -16.33 -24.88
N SER A 862 4.89 -16.64 -26.18
CA SER A 862 4.88 -18.03 -26.68
C SER A 862 6.23 -18.74 -26.51
N GLU A 863 7.32 -17.97 -26.50
CA GLU A 863 8.69 -18.47 -26.45
C GLU A 863 9.52 -17.76 -25.35
N GLY A 864 10.57 -18.44 -24.89
CA GLY A 864 11.50 -17.87 -23.91
C GLY A 864 10.97 -17.85 -22.48
N GLU A 865 11.47 -16.88 -21.69
CA GLU A 865 11.14 -16.72 -20.29
C GLU A 865 9.83 -15.95 -20.13
N LEU A 866 8.84 -16.58 -19.47
CA LEU A 866 7.55 -15.95 -19.20
C LEU A 866 7.64 -14.93 -18.05
N VAL A 867 8.42 -15.21 -16.98
CA VAL A 867 8.46 -14.43 -15.75
C VAL A 867 9.57 -13.38 -15.84
N LEU A 868 9.21 -12.13 -15.98
CA LEU A 868 10.16 -11.02 -15.93
C LEU A 868 10.57 -10.67 -14.50
N SER A 869 9.64 -10.81 -13.53
CA SER A 869 9.90 -10.61 -12.10
C SER A 869 8.86 -11.36 -11.26
N GLY A 870 9.25 -11.99 -10.16
CA GLY A 870 8.36 -12.70 -9.25
C GLY A 870 8.37 -14.20 -9.39
N LEU A 871 7.19 -14.84 -9.43
CA LEU A 871 7.00 -16.29 -9.46
C LEU A 871 5.77 -16.67 -10.29
N ALA A 872 5.90 -17.66 -11.17
CA ALA A 872 4.77 -18.35 -11.79
C ALA A 872 4.97 -19.85 -11.68
N ARG A 873 4.25 -20.51 -10.79
CA ARG A 873 4.20 -21.98 -10.75
C ARG A 873 3.17 -22.44 -11.78
N GLY A 874 3.53 -23.40 -12.63
CA GLY A 874 2.64 -23.90 -13.70
C GLY A 874 2.34 -22.87 -14.80
N GLY A 875 3.11 -21.78 -14.90
CA GLY A 875 2.90 -20.70 -15.87
C GLY A 875 3.09 -21.08 -17.34
N GLU A 876 3.73 -22.24 -17.62
CA GLU A 876 3.89 -22.73 -18.99
C GLU A 876 2.56 -22.93 -19.73
N SER A 877 1.47 -23.14 -19.00
CA SER A 877 0.12 -23.26 -19.56
C SER A 877 -0.45 -21.95 -20.12
N LEU A 878 0.19 -20.82 -19.79
CA LEU A 878 -0.24 -19.50 -20.27
C LEU A 878 0.46 -19.08 -21.57
N LYS A 879 1.52 -19.79 -21.97
CA LYS A 879 2.29 -19.41 -23.16
C LYS A 879 1.45 -19.46 -24.42
N GLY A 880 1.38 -18.33 -25.12
CA GLY A 880 0.56 -18.15 -26.32
C GLY A 880 -0.91 -17.86 -26.05
N GLU A 881 -1.38 -17.97 -24.80
CA GLU A 881 -2.77 -17.70 -24.43
C GLU A 881 -3.04 -16.20 -24.29
N PRO A 882 -4.30 -15.76 -24.50
CA PRO A 882 -4.66 -14.35 -24.43
C PRO A 882 -4.44 -13.75 -23.05
N ALA A 883 -3.86 -12.56 -23.02
CA ALA A 883 -3.85 -11.67 -21.87
C ALA A 883 -4.91 -10.55 -22.00
N VAL A 884 -5.10 -10.06 -23.23
CA VAL A 884 -6.15 -9.08 -23.59
C VAL A 884 -6.85 -9.57 -24.84
N TYR A 885 -8.18 -9.65 -24.76
CA TYR A 885 -9.03 -10.17 -25.84
C TYR A 885 -10.23 -9.25 -26.07
N SER A 886 -10.63 -9.10 -27.33
CA SER A 886 -11.85 -8.38 -27.72
C SER A 886 -12.66 -9.18 -28.72
N GLU A 887 -13.99 -9.07 -28.65
CA GLU A 887 -14.92 -9.72 -29.57
C GLU A 887 -16.04 -8.75 -29.94
N GLN A 888 -16.40 -8.70 -31.22
CA GLN A 888 -17.56 -7.97 -31.67
C GLN A 888 -18.84 -8.74 -31.33
N VAL A 889 -19.72 -8.12 -30.55
CA VAL A 889 -21.01 -8.69 -30.14
C VAL A 889 -22.12 -7.76 -30.57
N GLY A 890 -22.95 -8.20 -31.53
CA GLY A 890 -23.97 -7.31 -32.12
C GLY A 890 -23.34 -6.16 -32.91
N GLN A 891 -23.59 -4.92 -32.48
CA GLN A 891 -22.99 -3.72 -33.07
C GLN A 891 -21.84 -3.13 -32.23
N GLY A 892 -21.61 -3.65 -31.02
CA GLY A 892 -20.57 -3.18 -30.08
C GLY A 892 -19.51 -4.22 -29.81
N PHE A 893 -18.75 -4.00 -28.77
CA PHE A 893 -17.59 -4.83 -28.41
C PHE A 893 -17.61 -5.22 -26.93
N ILE A 894 -17.07 -6.39 -26.64
CA ILE A 894 -16.68 -6.80 -25.29
C ILE A 894 -15.16 -6.95 -25.26
N VAL A 895 -14.50 -6.23 -24.35
CA VAL A 895 -13.06 -6.29 -24.10
C VAL A 895 -12.82 -6.90 -22.74
N ILE A 896 -11.98 -7.93 -22.67
CA ILE A 896 -11.63 -8.60 -21.41
C ILE A 896 -10.13 -8.66 -21.20
N TYR A 897 -9.73 -8.52 -19.94
CA TYR A 897 -8.34 -8.60 -19.48
C TYR A 897 -8.19 -9.76 -18.51
N GLY A 898 -7.24 -10.67 -18.76
CA GLY A 898 -6.88 -11.76 -17.85
C GLY A 898 -6.13 -11.29 -16.59
N PHE A 899 -5.86 -10.00 -16.45
CA PHE A 899 -5.13 -9.39 -15.35
C PHE A 899 -5.68 -8.01 -15.00
N ASP A 900 -5.25 -7.44 -13.87
CA ASP A 900 -5.63 -6.08 -13.49
C ASP A 900 -4.66 -5.04 -14.07
N ALA A 901 -5.06 -4.39 -15.15
CA ALA A 901 -4.27 -3.36 -15.82
C ALA A 901 -4.14 -2.05 -15.02
N LEU A 902 -4.93 -1.87 -13.96
CA LEU A 902 -4.93 -0.68 -13.09
C LEU A 902 -4.50 -1.01 -11.64
N HIS A 903 -3.87 -2.18 -11.42
CA HIS A 903 -3.56 -2.71 -10.10
C HIS A 903 -2.84 -1.69 -9.22
N ARG A 904 -3.48 -1.29 -8.12
CA ARG A 904 -2.94 -0.37 -7.10
C ARG A 904 -2.31 0.91 -7.64
N HIS A 905 -2.70 1.33 -8.85
CA HIS A 905 -2.07 2.44 -9.58
C HIS A 905 -0.53 2.32 -9.68
N GLN A 906 0.03 1.09 -9.63
CA GLN A 906 1.48 0.88 -9.65
C GLN A 906 2.01 0.40 -11.01
N ASN A 907 1.18 -0.21 -11.85
CA ASN A 907 1.57 -0.76 -13.15
C ASN A 907 1.27 0.21 -14.32
N LEU A 908 1.82 1.42 -14.23
CA LEU A 908 1.54 2.51 -15.18
C LEU A 908 1.77 2.12 -16.64
N GLY A 909 2.72 1.22 -16.90
CA GLY A 909 2.99 0.70 -18.24
C GLY A 909 1.83 -0.08 -18.85
N ASN A 910 0.83 -0.51 -18.05
CA ASN A 910 -0.36 -1.21 -18.55
C ASN A 910 -1.59 -0.32 -18.71
N HIS A 911 -1.58 0.90 -18.16
CA HIS A 911 -2.74 1.80 -18.20
C HIS A 911 -3.22 2.10 -19.61
N ALA A 912 -2.29 2.27 -20.56
CA ALA A 912 -2.65 2.59 -21.93
C ALA A 912 -3.45 1.48 -22.65
N LEU A 913 -3.41 0.23 -22.16
CA LEU A 913 -4.30 -0.83 -22.66
C LEU A 913 -5.78 -0.48 -22.41
N ILE A 914 -6.09 0.11 -21.27
CA ILE A 914 -7.44 0.57 -20.92
C ILE A 914 -7.76 1.88 -21.68
N TRP A 915 -6.78 2.80 -21.78
CA TRP A 915 -6.99 4.06 -22.51
C TRP A 915 -7.24 3.83 -23.99
N ASN A 916 -6.55 2.89 -24.60
CA ASN A 916 -6.79 2.47 -25.97
C ASN A 916 -8.20 1.88 -26.14
N ALA A 917 -8.67 1.04 -25.22
CA ALA A 917 -10.03 0.52 -25.25
C ALA A 917 -11.10 1.63 -25.15
N ILE A 918 -10.83 2.66 -24.33
CA ILE A 918 -11.72 3.81 -24.16
C ILE A 918 -11.69 4.72 -25.39
N LEU A 919 -10.51 5.02 -25.93
CA LEU A 919 -10.35 5.95 -27.07
C LEU A 919 -10.82 5.37 -28.39
N ASN A 920 -10.75 4.05 -28.57
CA ASN A 920 -11.17 3.35 -29.78
C ASN A 920 -12.47 2.52 -29.56
N TRP A 921 -13.31 2.96 -28.64
CA TRP A 921 -14.47 2.18 -28.17
C TRP A 921 -15.43 1.73 -29.27
N ASN A 922 -15.56 2.49 -30.36
CA ASN A 922 -16.45 2.20 -31.50
C ASN A 922 -15.70 1.63 -32.73
N ASP A 923 -14.37 1.54 -32.67
CA ASP A 923 -13.50 1.17 -33.78
C ASP A 923 -12.53 0.02 -33.46
N LEU A 924 -12.87 -0.83 -32.45
CA LEU A 924 -12.03 -1.97 -32.05
C LEU A 924 -11.87 -3.04 -33.14
N GLY A 925 -12.73 -3.06 -34.17
CA GLY A 925 -12.59 -3.87 -35.36
C GLY A 925 -11.75 -3.22 -36.48
N ALA A 926 -11.16 -2.05 -36.25
CA ALA A 926 -10.26 -1.42 -37.21
C ALA A 926 -9.04 -2.33 -37.47
N GLY A 927 -8.50 -2.31 -38.69
CA GLY A 927 -7.45 -3.24 -39.10
C GLY A 927 -7.95 -4.55 -39.73
N GLU A 928 -9.19 -4.98 -39.46
CA GLU A 928 -9.77 -6.20 -40.09
C GLU A 928 -10.20 -6.01 -41.59
N GLY A 929 -10.15 -4.79 -42.05
CA GLY A 929 -10.70 -4.38 -43.37
C GLY A 929 -9.85 -4.70 -44.60
N GLY A 930 -8.72 -5.38 -44.50
CA GLY A 930 -7.83 -5.67 -45.64
C GLY A 930 -8.23 -6.85 -46.52
N ASN A 931 -9.18 -7.68 -46.15
CA ASN A 931 -9.57 -8.89 -46.88
C ASN A 931 -11.07 -9.29 -46.75
N LYS A 932 -12.00 -8.38 -46.98
CA LYS A 932 -13.40 -8.80 -47.30
C LYS A 932 -13.87 -8.25 -48.60
#